data_fe92ae76c5da220ab63430234b720aeb
#
_entry.id   fe92ae76c5da220ab63430234b720aeb
#
_cell.length_a   1.000
_cell.length_b   1.000
_cell.length_c   1.000
_cell.angle_alpha   90.00
_cell.angle_beta   90.00
_cell.angle_gamma   90.00
#
_symmetry.space_group_name_H-M   'P 1'
#
loop_
_entity.id
_entity.type
_entity.pdbx_description
1 polymer ?
#
loop_
_entity_poly.entity_id
_entity_poly.type
_entity_poly.pdbx_seq_one_letter_code
_entity_poly.pdbx_strand_id
1 'polypeptide(L)'
;MLAATAFASGSDYEAVLRTRRANRSVTGMRPMADGDHYTTLCGNSLVRYSYADCKDSTLLFTALTKPAHYTLSPSENMALFADAASVRPIYRHSFTADYSLAANGQCKGILQGVRDVTFSPDGKQLAYAFENNLYLYDIATGTSVAVTDDGRWNEVINGTSDWVYEEEYGFTQAYAFSPSGDKIAYLRFDEREVPLFEMMRYDDTLYNRAYTFKYPKAGDKNSLVELWLYDVASAAKQRVDIGQQSDQYILNVAWTPGGELYFYRVNRLQNYFEVVLVHGNGTQKVIYEERSAQYVERPSASTITFLDKERFIVREETTTGWMHLYLHTVTSGRVGAITAGEWEVTSLVAVDGKRAYYISTEPSPLQRALYVVGLNGRGKRRLSDAEGFVAVAPAAGMKYYVQTVSNATTPNVVTVHRKDGTLVDTLVDSRADVAATGEWSQRLFKQFTTERGDVLNYYVQLPRDFDPAKRYPVLMTQYSGPGSQSVRDRWSLDWEDAMVERGYIVACCDGRGTGFRGEAFKKCTYGDLGRREREDQISFARYLATMPYVDAERIGIYGWSYGGFMALNCALHGEGLFRMAIAVAPVTSWRYYDTIYTEIYNGLPQDNPVGYDDNSPLQHAEKLSSKTRLLIIHGTADDNVHFQNSMEMARRLNAAGKQYDMMVYPDQNHSMMPSCTTQVRQKMIEYATQNL
;
A
#
# COMPACT_ATOMS: atom_id res chain seq x y z
N MET A 1 24.00 -6.35 -45.96
CA MET A 1 22.54 -6.37 -45.94
C MET A 1 22.10 -6.53 -44.49
N LEU A 2 21.83 -5.43 -43.83
CA LEU A 2 21.23 -5.42 -42.48
C LEU A 2 19.74 -5.69 -42.68
N ALA A 3 19.29 -6.87 -42.27
CA ALA A 3 17.86 -7.15 -42.15
C ALA A 3 17.33 -6.32 -40.99
N ALA A 4 16.71 -5.19 -41.30
CA ALA A 4 15.87 -4.47 -40.36
C ALA A 4 14.63 -5.36 -40.09
N THR A 5 14.66 -6.13 -39.03
CA THR A 5 13.42 -6.70 -38.48
C THR A 5 12.56 -5.54 -37.96
N ALA A 6 11.51 -5.23 -38.72
CA ALA A 6 10.48 -4.30 -38.30
C ALA A 6 9.81 -4.89 -37.05
N PHE A 7 10.19 -4.39 -35.90
CA PHE A 7 9.51 -4.70 -34.64
C PHE A 7 8.12 -4.06 -34.66
N ALA A 8 7.10 -4.88 -34.59
CA ALA A 8 5.74 -4.43 -34.32
C ALA A 8 5.71 -3.93 -32.86
N SER A 9 5.82 -2.64 -32.66
CA SER A 9 6.09 -1.94 -31.39
C SER A 9 5.00 -2.09 -30.30
N GLY A 10 3.89 -2.74 -30.59
CA GLY A 10 2.83 -3.00 -29.61
C GLY A 10 2.70 -4.47 -29.15
N SER A 11 3.37 -5.41 -29.85
CA SER A 11 3.08 -6.84 -29.70
C SER A 11 3.58 -7.44 -28.37
N ASP A 12 4.71 -6.99 -27.83
CA ASP A 12 5.34 -7.64 -26.67
C ASP A 12 4.67 -7.26 -25.37
N TYR A 13 4.34 -5.98 -25.16
CA TYR A 13 3.62 -5.56 -23.96
C TYR A 13 2.17 -6.05 -23.98
N GLU A 14 1.53 -6.15 -25.12
CA GLU A 14 0.21 -6.79 -25.25
C GLU A 14 0.25 -8.30 -24.90
N ALA A 15 1.35 -8.99 -25.20
CA ALA A 15 1.56 -10.37 -24.74
C ALA A 15 1.67 -10.45 -23.19
N VAL A 16 2.44 -9.54 -22.56
CA VAL A 16 2.51 -9.38 -21.11
C VAL A 16 1.11 -9.17 -20.51
N LEU A 17 0.34 -8.23 -21.06
CA LEU A 17 -1.01 -7.93 -20.56
C LEU A 17 -1.95 -9.14 -20.72
N ARG A 18 -1.89 -9.86 -21.83
CA ARG A 18 -2.67 -11.09 -22.04
C ARG A 18 -2.35 -12.14 -20.98
N THR A 19 -1.07 -12.38 -20.71
CA THR A 19 -0.62 -13.35 -19.72
C THR A 19 -0.99 -12.90 -18.29
N ARG A 20 -0.89 -11.61 -17.97
CA ARG A 20 -1.38 -11.07 -16.69
C ARG A 20 -2.87 -11.31 -16.48
N ARG A 21 -3.69 -11.17 -17.53
CA ARG A 21 -5.14 -11.49 -17.48
C ARG A 21 -5.40 -12.97 -17.29
N ALA A 22 -4.57 -13.84 -17.86
CA ALA A 22 -4.65 -15.30 -17.68
C ALA A 22 -4.27 -15.74 -16.26
N ASN A 23 -3.44 -14.98 -15.56
CA ASN A 23 -3.13 -15.19 -14.13
C ASN A 23 -4.25 -14.67 -13.26
N ARG A 24 -5.31 -15.45 -13.13
CA ARG A 24 -6.53 -15.07 -12.40
C ARG A 24 -6.31 -15.09 -10.89
N SER A 25 -7.14 -14.34 -10.18
CA SER A 25 -7.29 -14.37 -8.74
C SER A 25 -8.77 -14.27 -8.38
N VAL A 26 -9.11 -14.62 -7.14
CA VAL A 26 -10.44 -14.39 -6.61
C VAL A 26 -10.43 -13.03 -5.90
N THR A 27 -11.27 -12.12 -6.36
CA THR A 27 -11.42 -10.78 -5.77
C THR A 27 -12.84 -10.57 -5.28
N GLY A 28 -13.03 -9.70 -4.29
CA GLY A 28 -14.35 -9.33 -3.80
C GLY A 28 -15.07 -10.40 -2.97
N MET A 29 -14.41 -11.51 -2.63
CA MET A 29 -14.95 -12.45 -1.64
C MET A 29 -15.02 -11.79 -0.27
N ARG A 30 -16.17 -11.90 0.39
CA ARG A 30 -16.36 -11.45 1.76
C ARG A 30 -16.94 -12.57 2.61
N PRO A 31 -16.28 -12.93 3.74
CA PRO A 31 -16.80 -13.94 4.64
C PRO A 31 -18.10 -13.48 5.27
N MET A 32 -19.05 -14.39 5.46
CA MET A 32 -20.24 -14.18 6.24
C MET A 32 -19.99 -14.51 7.72
N ALA A 33 -20.84 -13.96 8.59
CA ALA A 33 -20.69 -14.08 10.03
C ALA A 33 -20.77 -15.53 10.56
N ASP A 34 -21.47 -16.41 9.84
CA ASP A 34 -21.60 -17.85 10.17
C ASP A 34 -20.29 -18.63 10.01
N GLY A 35 -19.34 -18.10 9.24
CA GLY A 35 -18.05 -18.72 8.94
C GLY A 35 -18.13 -19.93 7.99
N ASP A 36 -19.31 -20.27 7.50
CA ASP A 36 -19.54 -21.37 6.57
C ASP A 36 -19.77 -20.89 5.15
N HIS A 37 -20.08 -19.59 4.97
CA HIS A 37 -20.38 -19.00 3.69
C HIS A 37 -19.55 -17.74 3.42
N TYR A 38 -19.48 -17.40 2.14
CA TYR A 38 -18.95 -16.13 1.66
C TYR A 38 -19.85 -15.54 0.59
N THR A 39 -19.73 -14.25 0.37
CA THR A 39 -20.45 -13.54 -0.69
C THR A 39 -19.49 -12.98 -1.73
N THR A 40 -19.95 -12.84 -2.97
CA THR A 40 -19.24 -12.16 -4.05
C THR A 40 -20.23 -11.57 -5.05
N LEU A 41 -19.77 -10.57 -5.81
CA LEU A 41 -20.55 -9.96 -6.88
C LEU A 41 -20.44 -10.77 -8.18
N CYS A 42 -21.59 -11.12 -8.75
CA CYS A 42 -21.73 -11.71 -10.07
C CYS A 42 -22.55 -10.74 -10.94
N GLY A 43 -21.89 -9.83 -11.65
CA GLY A 43 -22.55 -8.72 -12.32
C GLY A 43 -23.24 -7.77 -11.33
N ASN A 44 -24.56 -7.64 -11.41
CA ASN A 44 -25.36 -6.85 -10.47
C ASN A 44 -25.89 -7.68 -9.29
N SER A 45 -25.61 -8.97 -9.25
CA SER A 45 -26.13 -9.88 -8.24
C SER A 45 -25.10 -10.13 -7.15
N LEU A 46 -25.53 -10.05 -5.89
CA LEU A 46 -24.75 -10.50 -4.74
C LEU A 46 -25.14 -11.95 -4.44
N VAL A 47 -24.18 -12.85 -4.59
CA VAL A 47 -24.38 -14.29 -4.48
C VAL A 47 -23.60 -14.82 -3.28
N ARG A 48 -24.27 -15.66 -2.47
CA ARG A 48 -23.67 -16.42 -1.38
C ARG A 48 -23.21 -17.78 -1.89
N TYR A 49 -22.04 -18.20 -1.45
CA TYR A 49 -21.45 -19.52 -1.70
C TYR A 49 -21.08 -20.20 -0.39
N SER A 50 -21.14 -21.54 -0.37
CA SER A 50 -20.63 -22.34 0.73
C SER A 50 -19.11 -22.55 0.59
N TYR A 51 -18.37 -22.47 1.71
CA TYR A 51 -16.96 -22.89 1.73
C TYR A 51 -16.80 -24.42 1.68
N ALA A 52 -17.83 -25.20 2.02
CA ALA A 52 -17.75 -26.63 2.14
C ALA A 52 -17.61 -27.36 0.79
N ASP A 53 -18.19 -26.78 -0.29
CA ASP A 53 -18.15 -27.37 -1.64
C ASP A 53 -17.89 -26.33 -2.74
N CYS A 54 -17.91 -25.03 -2.41
CA CYS A 54 -17.66 -23.90 -3.32
C CYS A 54 -18.58 -23.82 -4.56
N LYS A 55 -19.64 -24.61 -4.60
CA LYS A 55 -20.57 -24.74 -5.75
C LYS A 55 -22.00 -24.39 -5.38
N ASP A 56 -22.43 -24.77 -4.16
CA ASP A 56 -23.75 -24.38 -3.66
C ASP A 56 -23.83 -22.86 -3.53
N SER A 57 -24.77 -22.28 -4.28
CA SER A 57 -24.91 -20.83 -4.40
C SER A 57 -26.34 -20.37 -4.24
N THR A 58 -26.52 -19.22 -3.62
CA THR A 58 -27.83 -18.61 -3.40
C THR A 58 -27.75 -17.12 -3.76
N LEU A 59 -28.66 -16.65 -4.63
CA LEU A 59 -28.84 -15.21 -4.85
C LEU A 59 -29.40 -14.57 -3.58
N LEU A 60 -28.67 -13.59 -3.04
CA LEU A 60 -29.12 -12.83 -1.88
C LEU A 60 -29.81 -11.53 -2.27
N PHE A 61 -29.14 -10.72 -3.08
CA PHE A 61 -29.62 -9.39 -3.46
C PHE A 61 -29.25 -9.07 -4.92
N THR A 62 -30.03 -8.19 -5.54
CA THR A 62 -29.73 -7.60 -6.85
C THR A 62 -29.64 -6.09 -6.72
N ALA A 63 -28.53 -5.50 -7.15
CA ALA A 63 -28.32 -4.06 -7.19
C ALA A 63 -29.07 -3.40 -8.34
N LEU A 64 -29.40 -2.11 -8.24
CA LEU A 64 -30.04 -1.33 -9.30
C LEU A 64 -29.16 -1.21 -10.56
N THR A 65 -27.88 -0.99 -10.32
CA THR A 65 -26.84 -0.79 -11.32
C THR A 65 -25.67 -1.72 -11.03
N LYS A 66 -24.66 -1.73 -11.90
CA LYS A 66 -23.40 -2.45 -11.62
C LYS A 66 -22.71 -1.82 -10.41
N PRO A 67 -22.54 -2.55 -9.30
CA PRO A 67 -21.88 -1.99 -8.12
C PRO A 67 -20.35 -1.98 -8.27
N ALA A 68 -19.72 -0.92 -7.73
CA ALA A 68 -18.26 -0.87 -7.51
C ALA A 68 -17.87 -1.73 -6.32
N HIS A 69 -18.65 -1.66 -5.23
CA HIS A 69 -18.50 -2.48 -4.03
C HIS A 69 -19.84 -2.60 -3.30
N TYR A 70 -19.87 -3.47 -2.29
CA TYR A 70 -21.04 -3.67 -1.42
C TYR A 70 -20.63 -3.83 0.04
N THR A 71 -21.61 -3.62 0.92
CA THR A 71 -21.48 -3.89 2.36
C THR A 71 -22.78 -4.54 2.83
N LEU A 72 -22.68 -5.66 3.58
CA LEU A 72 -23.82 -6.27 4.24
C LEU A 72 -24.11 -5.55 5.57
N SER A 73 -25.39 -5.49 5.96
CA SER A 73 -25.77 -5.09 7.31
C SER A 73 -25.22 -6.09 8.34
N PRO A 74 -25.09 -5.72 9.62
CA PRO A 74 -24.58 -6.65 10.65
C PRO A 74 -25.38 -7.95 10.78
N SER A 75 -26.68 -7.91 10.50
CA SER A 75 -27.56 -9.11 10.44
C SER A 75 -27.61 -9.80 9.09
N GLU A 76 -26.86 -9.29 8.10
CA GLU A 76 -26.74 -9.83 6.72
C GLU A 76 -28.07 -9.92 5.94
N ASN A 77 -29.11 -9.24 6.41
CA ASN A 77 -30.43 -9.21 5.80
C ASN A 77 -30.66 -8.00 4.86
N MET A 78 -29.68 -7.13 4.74
CA MET A 78 -29.63 -5.98 3.80
C MET A 78 -28.26 -5.87 3.17
N ALA A 79 -28.21 -5.30 1.97
CA ALA A 79 -26.96 -4.98 1.27
C ALA A 79 -26.98 -3.53 0.80
N LEU A 80 -25.90 -2.82 1.06
CA LEU A 80 -25.63 -1.49 0.54
C LEU A 80 -24.70 -1.61 -0.67
N PHE A 81 -25.04 -0.97 -1.79
CA PHE A 81 -24.29 -1.00 -3.03
C PHE A 81 -23.87 0.41 -3.44
N ALA A 82 -22.59 0.60 -3.75
CA ALA A 82 -22.09 1.81 -4.40
C ALA A 82 -22.15 1.65 -5.91
N ASP A 83 -22.79 2.58 -6.62
CA ASP A 83 -22.91 2.54 -8.08
C ASP A 83 -21.56 2.85 -8.75
N ALA A 84 -21.07 1.91 -9.57
CA ALA A 84 -19.79 2.05 -10.26
C ALA A 84 -19.74 3.24 -11.25
N ALA A 85 -20.87 3.61 -11.85
CA ALA A 85 -20.95 4.73 -12.79
C ALA A 85 -20.88 6.11 -12.10
N SER A 86 -21.26 6.17 -10.83
CA SER A 86 -21.25 7.38 -10.01
C SER A 86 -19.95 7.62 -9.24
N VAL A 87 -19.03 6.63 -9.23
CA VAL A 87 -17.74 6.77 -8.51
C VAL A 87 -16.96 7.97 -9.05
N ARG A 88 -16.58 8.86 -8.13
CA ARG A 88 -15.72 10.02 -8.41
C ARG A 88 -14.56 10.00 -7.41
N PRO A 89 -13.34 9.64 -7.83
CA PRO A 89 -12.16 9.68 -6.96
C PRO A 89 -11.94 11.08 -6.40
N ILE A 90 -11.56 11.15 -5.13
CA ILE A 90 -11.11 12.39 -4.46
C ILE A 90 -9.59 12.35 -4.43
N TYR A 91 -9.02 11.37 -3.74
CA TYR A 91 -7.58 11.10 -3.66
C TYR A 91 -7.30 9.62 -4.00
N ARG A 92 -6.22 9.07 -3.48
CA ARG A 92 -5.77 7.72 -3.81
C ARG A 92 -6.74 6.61 -3.38
N HIS A 93 -7.37 6.75 -2.22
CA HIS A 93 -8.24 5.74 -1.62
C HIS A 93 -9.69 6.21 -1.52
N SER A 94 -9.90 7.51 -1.40
CA SER A 94 -11.22 8.09 -1.21
C SER A 94 -11.94 8.39 -2.52
N PHE A 95 -13.24 8.23 -2.48
CA PHE A 95 -14.16 8.56 -3.58
C PHE A 95 -15.55 8.88 -3.04
N THR A 96 -16.34 9.59 -3.82
CA THR A 96 -17.78 9.69 -3.64
C THR A 96 -18.52 8.76 -4.58
N ALA A 97 -19.70 8.32 -4.19
CA ALA A 97 -20.60 7.52 -5.02
C ALA A 97 -22.07 7.70 -4.63
N ASP A 98 -22.97 7.27 -5.50
CA ASP A 98 -24.38 7.09 -5.18
C ASP A 98 -24.59 5.69 -4.59
N TYR A 99 -25.46 5.59 -3.60
CA TYR A 99 -25.69 4.35 -2.88
C TYR A 99 -27.14 3.90 -2.99
N SER A 100 -27.31 2.59 -3.18
CA SER A 100 -28.62 1.92 -3.11
C SER A 100 -28.62 0.86 -2.01
N LEU A 101 -29.79 0.69 -1.37
CA LEU A 101 -30.04 -0.28 -0.32
C LEU A 101 -30.97 -1.37 -0.85
N ALA A 102 -30.53 -2.62 -0.74
CA ALA A 102 -31.35 -3.80 -1.03
C ALA A 102 -31.81 -4.46 0.27
N ALA A 103 -33.12 -4.64 0.41
CA ALA A 103 -33.76 -5.30 1.53
C ALA A 103 -35.12 -5.87 1.11
N ASN A 104 -35.55 -7.00 1.67
CA ASN A 104 -36.87 -7.60 1.43
C ASN A 104 -37.23 -7.79 -0.07
N GLY A 105 -36.24 -8.18 -0.88
CA GLY A 105 -36.42 -8.41 -2.32
C GLY A 105 -36.52 -7.14 -3.18
N GLN A 106 -36.34 -5.97 -2.60
CA GLN A 106 -36.34 -4.67 -3.29
C GLN A 106 -34.98 -3.99 -3.15
N CYS A 107 -34.61 -3.19 -4.15
CA CYS A 107 -33.43 -2.32 -4.10
C CYS A 107 -33.84 -0.90 -4.48
N LYS A 108 -33.45 0.11 -3.71
CA LYS A 108 -33.75 1.53 -3.97
C LYS A 108 -32.52 2.41 -3.73
N GLY A 109 -32.37 3.47 -4.52
CA GLY A 109 -31.40 4.54 -4.28
C GLY A 109 -31.74 5.29 -2.99
N ILE A 110 -30.74 5.58 -2.16
CA ILE A 110 -30.94 6.20 -0.85
C ILE A 110 -30.04 7.42 -0.60
N LEU A 111 -28.81 7.44 -1.08
CA LEU A 111 -27.84 8.51 -0.88
C LEU A 111 -27.13 8.83 -2.20
N GLN A 112 -26.73 10.08 -2.40
CA GLN A 112 -26.07 10.53 -3.63
C GLN A 112 -24.81 11.34 -3.31
N GLY A 113 -23.73 11.08 -4.06
CA GLY A 113 -22.48 11.81 -3.96
C GLY A 113 -21.79 11.76 -2.59
N VAL A 114 -22.01 10.70 -1.82
CA VAL A 114 -21.50 10.54 -0.44
C VAL A 114 -20.30 9.60 -0.39
N ARG A 115 -19.57 9.59 0.74
CA ARG A 115 -18.43 8.70 0.97
C ARG A 115 -18.48 8.04 2.35
N ASP A 116 -17.71 6.96 2.50
CA ASP A 116 -17.46 6.26 3.76
C ASP A 116 -18.75 5.84 4.48
N VAL A 117 -19.67 5.18 3.77
CA VAL A 117 -20.98 4.79 4.30
C VAL A 117 -20.91 3.51 5.11
N THR A 118 -21.38 3.52 6.36
CA THR A 118 -21.31 2.39 7.30
C THR A 118 -22.63 2.19 8.03
N PHE A 119 -23.08 0.93 8.16
CA PHE A 119 -24.24 0.57 9.00
C PHE A 119 -23.97 0.79 10.49
N SER A 120 -24.99 1.22 11.21
CA SER A 120 -25.00 1.09 12.68
C SER A 120 -25.01 -0.40 13.08
N PRO A 121 -24.53 -0.76 14.29
CA PRO A 121 -24.49 -2.16 14.75
C PRO A 121 -25.84 -2.88 14.77
N ASP A 122 -26.94 -2.13 14.98
CA ASP A 122 -28.31 -2.67 14.93
C ASP A 122 -28.93 -2.69 13.52
N GLY A 123 -28.21 -2.15 12.53
CA GLY A 123 -28.65 -2.11 11.13
C GLY A 123 -29.78 -1.12 10.82
N LYS A 124 -30.12 -0.21 11.75
CA LYS A 124 -31.23 0.73 11.55
C LYS A 124 -30.82 2.06 10.92
N GLN A 125 -29.56 2.42 11.05
CA GLN A 125 -29.02 3.69 10.55
C GLN A 125 -27.77 3.44 9.67
N LEU A 126 -27.45 4.47 8.87
CA LEU A 126 -26.18 4.59 8.18
C LEU A 126 -25.51 5.87 8.63
N ALA A 127 -24.20 5.80 8.95
CA ALA A 127 -23.37 6.99 9.03
C ALA A 127 -22.65 7.18 7.70
N TYR A 128 -22.48 8.42 7.26
CA TYR A 128 -21.79 8.77 6.03
C TYR A 128 -21.22 10.18 6.06
N ALA A 129 -20.25 10.46 5.21
CA ALA A 129 -19.71 11.80 5.03
C ALA A 129 -20.18 12.43 3.72
N PHE A 130 -20.54 13.71 3.79
CA PHE A 130 -20.94 14.57 2.67
C PHE A 130 -20.45 16.00 2.90
N GLU A 131 -19.77 16.57 1.91
CA GLU A 131 -19.22 17.95 1.98
C GLU A 131 -18.46 18.22 3.29
N ASN A 132 -17.53 17.33 3.65
CA ASN A 132 -16.69 17.35 4.86
C ASN A 132 -17.48 17.32 6.19
N ASN A 133 -18.75 16.96 6.18
CA ASN A 133 -19.57 16.77 7.39
C ASN A 133 -20.04 15.34 7.53
N LEU A 134 -20.21 14.91 8.78
CA LEU A 134 -20.73 13.60 9.17
C LEU A 134 -22.26 13.67 9.35
N TYR A 135 -22.96 12.68 8.83
CA TYR A 135 -24.41 12.54 8.86
C TYR A 135 -24.84 11.16 9.35
N LEU A 136 -26.05 11.10 9.89
CA LEU A 136 -26.78 9.87 10.15
C LEU A 136 -28.04 9.81 9.28
N TYR A 137 -28.23 8.69 8.57
CA TYR A 137 -29.42 8.38 7.79
C TYR A 137 -30.24 7.29 8.49
N ASP A 138 -31.49 7.57 8.81
CA ASP A 138 -32.43 6.58 9.36
C ASP A 138 -33.07 5.80 8.20
N ILE A 139 -32.86 4.47 8.21
CA ILE A 139 -33.29 3.59 7.11
C ILE A 139 -34.81 3.50 7.02
N ALA A 140 -35.52 3.54 8.14
CA ALA A 140 -36.97 3.39 8.21
C ALA A 140 -37.70 4.63 7.70
N THR A 141 -37.25 5.81 8.12
CA THR A 141 -37.87 7.08 7.73
C THR A 141 -37.35 7.64 6.42
N GLY A 142 -36.14 7.25 6.01
CA GLY A 142 -35.44 7.80 4.83
C GLY A 142 -34.93 9.23 5.03
N THR A 143 -34.69 9.66 6.27
CA THR A 143 -34.25 11.02 6.60
C THR A 143 -32.83 11.02 7.13
N SER A 144 -32.08 12.12 6.83
CA SER A 144 -30.73 12.35 7.32
C SER A 144 -30.70 13.46 8.37
N VAL A 145 -29.84 13.30 9.38
CA VAL A 145 -29.55 14.29 10.42
C VAL A 145 -28.04 14.58 10.37
N ALA A 146 -27.68 15.87 10.40
CA ALA A 146 -26.29 16.28 10.49
C ALA A 146 -25.73 16.01 11.88
N VAL A 147 -24.62 15.27 11.96
CA VAL A 147 -23.81 15.12 13.18
C VAL A 147 -22.90 16.34 13.33
N THR A 148 -22.36 16.86 12.22
CA THR A 148 -21.51 18.06 12.18
C THR A 148 -21.99 19.02 11.10
N ASP A 149 -21.62 20.31 11.22
CA ASP A 149 -22.10 21.38 10.35
C ASP A 149 -21.03 22.46 10.03
N ASP A 150 -19.80 22.25 10.51
CA ASP A 150 -18.68 23.18 10.32
C ASP A 150 -17.68 22.73 9.23
N GLY A 151 -17.95 21.59 8.57
CA GLY A 151 -17.11 21.05 7.51
C GLY A 151 -17.06 21.95 6.27
N ARG A 152 -15.85 22.19 5.74
CA ARG A 152 -15.61 22.97 4.52
C ARG A 152 -14.32 22.53 3.86
N TRP A 153 -14.32 22.49 2.52
CA TRP A 153 -13.13 22.19 1.73
C TRP A 153 -11.98 23.13 2.05
N ASN A 154 -10.80 22.59 2.30
CA ASN A 154 -9.57 23.31 2.68
C ASN A 154 -9.64 24.04 4.04
N GLU A 155 -10.61 23.72 4.88
CA GLU A 155 -10.74 24.31 6.22
C GLU A 155 -10.94 23.27 7.31
N VAL A 156 -12.05 22.51 7.27
CA VAL A 156 -12.43 21.57 8.32
C VAL A 156 -13.01 20.30 7.71
N ILE A 157 -12.56 19.16 8.20
CA ILE A 157 -13.05 17.84 7.78
C ILE A 157 -13.55 17.08 9.02
N ASN A 158 -14.75 16.51 8.94
CA ASN A 158 -15.34 15.74 10.01
C ASN A 158 -15.63 14.30 9.56
N GLY A 159 -15.17 13.31 10.32
CA GLY A 159 -15.47 11.90 10.10
C GLY A 159 -14.75 11.26 8.92
N THR A 160 -13.91 11.99 8.20
CA THR A 160 -13.01 11.47 7.17
C THR A 160 -11.62 12.03 7.35
N SER A 161 -10.61 11.39 6.79
CA SER A 161 -9.22 11.85 6.88
C SER A 161 -8.94 13.05 5.97
N ASP A 162 -7.92 13.84 6.30
CA ASP A 162 -7.28 14.76 5.38
C ASP A 162 -6.36 14.02 4.39
N TRP A 163 -5.76 14.75 3.46
CA TRP A 163 -4.93 14.17 2.40
C TRP A 163 -3.76 13.34 2.96
N VAL A 164 -3.01 13.88 3.92
CA VAL A 164 -1.77 13.26 4.40
C VAL A 164 -2.04 12.02 5.27
N TYR A 165 -3.13 11.99 6.02
CA TYR A 165 -3.54 10.79 6.77
C TYR A 165 -4.08 9.71 5.84
N GLU A 166 -4.81 10.08 4.79
CA GLU A 166 -5.27 9.13 3.78
C GLU A 166 -4.09 8.46 3.08
N GLU A 167 -3.12 9.25 2.61
CA GLU A 167 -1.98 8.73 1.85
C GLU A 167 -1.06 7.87 2.72
N GLU A 168 -0.73 8.31 3.94
CA GLU A 168 0.34 7.71 4.70
C GLU A 168 -0.11 6.70 5.77
N TYR A 169 -1.30 6.88 6.34
CA TYR A 169 -1.89 5.90 7.27
C TYR A 169 -2.94 4.99 6.61
N GLY A 170 -3.34 5.27 5.38
CA GLY A 170 -4.14 4.38 4.55
C GLY A 170 -5.59 4.22 5.00
N PHE A 171 -6.20 5.22 5.64
CA PHE A 171 -7.62 5.20 5.97
C PHE A 171 -8.35 6.45 5.47
N THR A 172 -9.63 6.27 5.11
CA THR A 172 -10.51 7.35 4.65
C THR A 172 -11.58 7.65 5.70
N GLN A 173 -12.17 6.62 6.28
CA GLN A 173 -13.19 6.73 7.32
C GLN A 173 -12.52 7.02 8.67
N ALA A 174 -12.87 8.15 9.28
CA ALA A 174 -12.34 8.61 10.56
C ALA A 174 -13.44 8.68 11.64
N TYR A 175 -14.37 7.74 11.63
CA TYR A 175 -15.42 7.59 12.64
C TYR A 175 -15.75 6.11 12.89
N ALA A 176 -16.30 5.82 14.06
CA ALA A 176 -16.74 4.47 14.45
C ALA A 176 -17.96 4.53 15.37
N PHE A 177 -18.97 3.70 15.09
CA PHE A 177 -20.06 3.43 16.05
C PHE A 177 -19.55 2.66 17.25
N SER A 178 -20.09 2.96 18.46
CA SER A 178 -19.98 2.06 19.60
C SER A 178 -20.64 0.71 19.29
N PRO A 179 -20.24 -0.40 19.93
CA PRO A 179 -20.88 -1.71 19.70
C PRO A 179 -22.39 -1.74 20.01
N SER A 180 -22.86 -0.86 20.90
CA SER A 180 -24.30 -0.67 21.19
C SER A 180 -25.02 0.21 20.17
N GLY A 181 -24.29 0.96 19.33
CA GLY A 181 -24.84 1.91 18.35
C GLY A 181 -25.34 3.23 18.95
N ASP A 182 -25.21 3.42 20.27
CA ASP A 182 -25.68 4.62 20.97
C ASP A 182 -24.72 5.83 20.85
N LYS A 183 -23.48 5.58 20.42
CA LYS A 183 -22.47 6.63 20.26
C LYS A 183 -21.72 6.50 18.93
N ILE A 184 -21.22 7.63 18.44
CA ILE A 184 -20.24 7.70 17.37
C ILE A 184 -19.03 8.45 17.88
N ALA A 185 -17.84 7.84 17.78
CA ALA A 185 -16.58 8.53 17.93
C ALA A 185 -16.10 8.99 16.54
N TYR A 186 -15.64 10.24 16.41
CA TYR A 186 -15.14 10.74 15.13
C TYR A 186 -13.98 11.72 15.31
N LEU A 187 -13.10 11.75 14.32
CA LEU A 187 -12.03 12.74 14.22
C LEU A 187 -12.53 13.97 13.44
N ARG A 188 -12.10 15.12 13.92
CA ARG A 188 -12.23 16.42 13.27
C ARG A 188 -10.85 16.96 12.96
N PHE A 189 -10.59 17.25 11.70
CA PHE A 189 -9.33 17.82 11.20
C PHE A 189 -9.55 19.29 10.90
N ASP A 190 -8.79 20.15 11.54
CA ASP A 190 -8.71 21.58 11.22
C ASP A 190 -7.45 21.84 10.40
N GLU A 191 -7.63 21.92 9.08
CA GLU A 191 -6.53 22.07 8.12
C GLU A 191 -6.27 23.53 7.69
N ARG A 192 -6.89 24.52 8.36
CA ARG A 192 -6.77 25.93 7.98
C ARG A 192 -5.33 26.44 7.98
N GLU A 193 -4.48 25.93 8.88
CA GLU A 193 -3.06 26.28 8.94
C GLU A 193 -2.15 25.40 8.09
N VAL A 194 -2.66 24.30 7.51
CA VAL A 194 -1.91 23.49 6.56
C VAL A 194 -1.71 24.30 5.26
N PRO A 195 -0.49 24.32 4.68
CA PRO A 195 -0.26 25.03 3.43
C PRO A 195 -1.15 24.52 2.28
N LEU A 196 -1.57 25.46 1.44
CA LEU A 196 -2.34 25.17 0.24
C LEU A 196 -1.38 24.81 -0.89
N PHE A 197 -1.60 23.69 -1.54
CA PHE A 197 -0.95 23.34 -2.79
C PHE A 197 -1.88 23.60 -3.97
N GLU A 198 -1.33 24.12 -5.05
CA GLU A 198 -2.06 24.40 -6.28
C GLU A 198 -1.42 23.65 -7.45
N MET A 199 -2.24 22.93 -8.22
CA MET A 199 -1.84 22.35 -9.49
C MET A 199 -2.78 22.81 -10.61
N MET A 200 -2.25 22.83 -11.83
CA MET A 200 -3.02 23.22 -13.00
C MET A 200 -3.68 22.01 -13.65
N ARG A 201 -4.99 22.11 -13.94
CA ARG A 201 -5.77 21.13 -14.70
C ARG A 201 -6.00 21.63 -16.13
N TYR A 202 -5.90 20.72 -17.09
CA TYR A 202 -5.98 21.01 -18.52
C TYR A 202 -7.24 20.47 -19.22
N ASP A 203 -8.25 20.12 -18.52
CA ASP A 203 -9.55 19.43 -18.81
C ASP A 203 -10.28 19.85 -20.11
N ASP A 204 -9.60 20.06 -21.24
CA ASP A 204 -10.16 20.51 -22.53
C ASP A 204 -10.99 21.83 -22.43
N THR A 205 -10.69 22.67 -21.46
CA THR A 205 -11.32 23.98 -21.29
C THR A 205 -10.51 25.08 -21.98
N LEU A 206 -11.19 26.19 -22.37
CA LEU A 206 -10.53 27.32 -23.01
C LEU A 206 -9.43 27.96 -22.12
N TYR A 207 -9.66 27.99 -20.81
CA TYR A 207 -8.72 28.44 -19.79
C TYR A 207 -8.46 27.32 -18.80
N ASN A 208 -7.20 27.08 -18.48
CA ASN A 208 -6.81 26.11 -17.46
C ASN A 208 -7.44 26.46 -16.11
N ARG A 209 -7.70 25.44 -15.29
CA ARG A 209 -8.26 25.61 -13.95
C ARG A 209 -7.23 25.26 -12.89
N ALA A 210 -7.13 26.09 -11.86
CA ALA A 210 -6.41 25.73 -10.66
C ALA A 210 -7.22 24.71 -9.85
N TYR A 211 -6.55 23.65 -9.40
CA TYR A 211 -7.06 22.71 -8.39
C TYR A 211 -6.22 22.87 -7.14
N THR A 212 -6.87 23.18 -6.03
CA THR A 212 -6.21 23.46 -4.76
C THR A 212 -6.64 22.48 -3.68
N PHE A 213 -5.68 22.00 -2.90
CA PHE A 213 -5.90 21.16 -1.73
C PHE A 213 -4.82 21.39 -0.68
N LYS A 214 -5.06 20.93 0.54
CA LYS A 214 -4.10 21.05 1.64
C LYS A 214 -3.06 19.93 1.56
N TYR A 215 -1.78 20.31 1.55
CA TYR A 215 -0.66 19.38 1.49
C TYR A 215 0.50 19.89 2.36
N PRO A 216 0.76 19.25 3.50
CA PRO A 216 1.86 19.67 4.38
C PRO A 216 3.18 19.07 3.87
N LYS A 217 4.12 19.89 3.41
CA LYS A 217 5.49 19.44 3.11
C LYS A 217 6.29 19.27 4.38
N ALA A 218 7.36 18.48 4.32
CA ALA A 218 8.24 18.23 5.47
C ALA A 218 8.61 19.55 6.18
N GLY A 219 8.34 19.61 7.48
CA GLY A 219 8.55 20.80 8.32
C GLY A 219 7.33 21.72 8.42
N ASP A 220 6.32 21.56 7.57
CA ASP A 220 5.09 22.37 7.63
C ASP A 220 4.18 21.93 8.79
N LYS A 221 3.16 22.75 9.06
CA LYS A 221 2.10 22.40 10.01
C LYS A 221 1.19 21.33 9.41
N ASN A 222 0.83 20.34 10.23
CA ASN A 222 -0.25 19.40 9.95
C ASN A 222 -1.60 19.93 10.44
N SER A 223 -2.69 19.25 10.08
CA SER A 223 -4.00 19.51 10.63
C SER A 223 -4.00 19.38 12.16
N LEU A 224 -4.72 20.27 12.83
CA LEU A 224 -5.06 20.09 14.24
C LEU A 224 -6.18 19.10 14.34
N VAL A 225 -5.93 17.96 15.00
CA VAL A 225 -6.88 16.86 15.11
C VAL A 225 -7.56 16.87 16.46
N GLU A 226 -8.88 16.71 16.46
CA GLU A 226 -9.70 16.57 17.65
C GLU A 226 -10.46 15.23 17.58
N LEU A 227 -10.70 14.61 18.73
CA LEU A 227 -11.54 13.43 18.89
C LEU A 227 -12.83 13.83 19.60
N TRP A 228 -13.96 13.49 19.01
CA TRP A 228 -15.29 13.79 19.52
C TRP A 228 -16.14 12.55 19.70
N LEU A 229 -17.00 12.57 20.71
CA LEU A 229 -18.09 11.62 20.90
C LEU A 229 -19.41 12.31 20.62
N TYR A 230 -20.25 11.65 19.84
CA TYR A 230 -21.63 12.05 19.57
C TYR A 230 -22.58 11.01 20.17
N ASP A 231 -23.52 11.42 21.01
CA ASP A 231 -24.59 10.58 21.53
C ASP A 231 -25.78 10.62 20.58
N VAL A 232 -26.13 9.44 20.02
CA VAL A 232 -27.12 9.33 18.96
C VAL A 232 -28.53 9.72 19.43
N ALA A 233 -28.88 9.44 20.69
CA ALA A 233 -30.21 9.72 21.19
C ALA A 233 -30.44 11.18 21.56
N SER A 234 -29.45 11.83 22.20
CA SER A 234 -29.56 13.20 22.68
C SER A 234 -28.99 14.26 21.74
N ALA A 235 -28.27 13.82 20.67
CA ALA A 235 -27.47 14.67 19.79
C ALA A 235 -26.37 15.49 20.52
N ALA A 236 -26.02 15.11 21.74
CA ALA A 236 -24.98 15.77 22.51
C ALA A 236 -23.59 15.42 21.96
N LYS A 237 -22.70 16.42 21.91
CA LYS A 237 -21.31 16.28 21.49
C LYS A 237 -20.38 16.49 22.68
N GLN A 238 -19.40 15.63 22.84
CA GLN A 238 -18.37 15.75 23.87
C GLN A 238 -16.99 15.59 23.24
N ARG A 239 -16.10 16.55 23.48
CA ARG A 239 -14.69 16.42 23.09
C ARG A 239 -13.98 15.46 24.04
N VAL A 240 -13.20 14.54 23.46
CA VAL A 240 -12.33 13.63 24.21
C VAL A 240 -10.96 14.30 24.37
N ASP A 241 -10.40 14.23 25.56
CA ASP A 241 -9.02 14.69 25.79
C ASP A 241 -8.05 13.76 25.05
N ILE A 242 -7.23 14.31 24.17
CA ILE A 242 -6.19 13.58 23.41
C ILE A 242 -4.77 13.94 23.86
N GLY A 243 -4.64 14.61 24.99
CA GLY A 243 -3.36 15.11 25.55
C GLY A 243 -3.11 16.58 25.22
N GLN A 244 -2.03 17.10 25.78
CA GLN A 244 -1.68 18.54 25.72
C GLN A 244 -0.94 18.95 24.43
N GLN A 245 -0.39 17.98 23.69
CA GLN A 245 0.35 18.28 22.46
C GLN A 245 -0.60 18.44 21.29
N SER A 246 -0.50 19.52 20.57
CA SER A 246 -1.28 19.76 19.33
C SER A 246 -0.59 19.18 18.09
N ASP A 247 0.75 19.03 18.13
CA ASP A 247 1.55 18.52 17.02
C ASP A 247 1.81 17.00 17.21
N GLN A 248 0.78 16.22 16.96
CA GLN A 248 0.73 14.77 17.12
C GLN A 248 -0.26 14.16 16.11
N TYR A 249 -0.17 12.85 15.91
CA TYR A 249 -1.09 12.11 15.06
C TYR A 249 -2.06 11.28 15.92
N ILE A 250 -3.35 11.38 15.64
CA ILE A 250 -4.44 10.60 16.28
C ILE A 250 -5.03 9.66 15.24
N LEU A 251 -4.95 8.36 15.49
CA LEU A 251 -5.27 7.33 14.52
C LEU A 251 -6.21 6.27 15.13
N ASN A 252 -6.80 5.45 14.26
CA ASN A 252 -7.51 4.22 14.61
C ASN A 252 -8.50 4.40 15.76
N VAL A 253 -9.43 5.37 15.62
CA VAL A 253 -10.54 5.53 16.56
C VAL A 253 -11.46 4.33 16.47
N ALA A 254 -11.53 3.53 17.52
CA ALA A 254 -12.24 2.26 17.54
C ALA A 254 -12.74 1.91 18.96
N TRP A 255 -13.49 0.82 19.06
CA TRP A 255 -14.08 0.35 20.31
C TRP A 255 -13.61 -1.06 20.65
N THR A 256 -13.34 -1.29 21.93
CA THR A 256 -13.06 -2.65 22.43
C THR A 256 -14.32 -3.50 22.36
N PRO A 257 -14.21 -4.84 22.39
CA PRO A 257 -15.38 -5.71 22.56
C PRO A 257 -16.19 -5.45 23.84
N GLY A 258 -15.58 -4.76 24.81
CA GLY A 258 -16.25 -4.33 26.05
C GLY A 258 -17.01 -3.01 25.93
N GLY A 259 -16.97 -2.32 24.79
CA GLY A 259 -17.65 -1.05 24.55
C GLY A 259 -16.90 0.18 25.07
N GLU A 260 -15.61 0.07 25.34
CA GLU A 260 -14.76 1.20 25.67
C GLU A 260 -14.06 1.75 24.41
N LEU A 261 -14.02 3.07 24.27
CA LEU A 261 -13.33 3.75 23.17
C LEU A 261 -11.82 3.58 23.35
N TYR A 262 -11.10 3.38 22.26
CA TYR A 262 -9.65 3.52 22.22
C TYR A 262 -9.19 4.22 20.94
N PHE A 263 -8.04 4.86 21.03
CA PHE A 263 -7.40 5.50 19.89
C PHE A 263 -5.88 5.35 19.97
N TYR A 264 -5.22 5.54 18.84
CA TYR A 264 -3.77 5.58 18.76
C TYR A 264 -3.28 7.02 18.79
N ARG A 265 -2.21 7.24 19.53
CA ARG A 265 -1.50 8.52 19.59
C ARG A 265 -0.04 8.32 19.22
N VAL A 266 0.44 9.09 18.25
CA VAL A 266 1.81 9.06 17.76
C VAL A 266 2.37 10.48 17.82
N ASN A 267 3.59 10.66 18.32
CA ASN A 267 4.23 11.96 18.33
C ASN A 267 4.69 12.37 16.92
N ARG A 268 4.97 13.65 16.68
CA ARG A 268 5.38 14.18 15.38
C ARG A 268 6.56 13.43 14.76
N LEU A 269 7.56 13.07 15.52
CA LEU A 269 8.74 12.33 15.05
C LEU A 269 8.46 10.84 14.79
N GLN A 270 7.27 10.36 15.11
CA GLN A 270 6.83 8.97 14.91
C GLN A 270 7.77 7.93 15.53
N ASN A 271 8.44 8.31 16.64
CA ASN A 271 9.31 7.44 17.41
C ASN A 271 8.72 7.05 18.77
N TYR A 272 7.50 7.50 19.05
CA TYR A 272 6.72 7.16 20.23
C TYR A 272 5.26 6.94 19.85
N PHE A 273 4.74 5.77 20.15
CA PHE A 273 3.38 5.32 19.87
C PHE A 273 2.70 4.87 21.15
N GLU A 274 1.45 5.25 21.34
CA GLU A 274 0.60 4.85 22.47
C GLU A 274 -0.77 4.39 22.00
N VAL A 275 -1.35 3.42 22.73
CA VAL A 275 -2.75 3.06 22.65
C VAL A 275 -3.44 3.54 23.92
N VAL A 276 -4.38 4.46 23.76
CA VAL A 276 -5.10 5.10 24.85
C VAL A 276 -6.52 4.56 24.91
N LEU A 277 -6.86 3.94 26.03
CA LEU A 277 -8.22 3.49 26.35
C LEU A 277 -8.95 4.60 27.10
N VAL A 278 -10.20 4.86 26.72
CA VAL A 278 -11.07 5.86 27.35
C VAL A 278 -12.21 5.15 28.03
N HIS A 279 -12.24 5.20 29.35
CA HIS A 279 -13.31 4.60 30.15
C HIS A 279 -14.61 5.42 30.05
N GLY A 280 -15.76 4.78 30.35
CA GLY A 280 -17.06 5.43 30.26
C GLY A 280 -17.24 6.68 31.12
N ASN A 281 -16.43 6.84 32.18
CA ASN A 281 -16.38 8.04 33.03
C ASN A 281 -15.45 9.14 32.51
N GLY A 282 -14.85 8.95 31.33
CA GLY A 282 -13.89 9.89 30.71
C GLY A 282 -12.44 9.76 31.17
N THR A 283 -12.13 8.91 32.15
CA THR A 283 -10.74 8.64 32.55
C THR A 283 -10.01 7.85 31.48
N GLN A 284 -8.71 8.04 31.35
CA GLN A 284 -7.90 7.43 30.31
C GLN A 284 -6.81 6.55 30.91
N LYS A 285 -6.43 5.52 30.15
CA LYS A 285 -5.32 4.62 30.46
C LYS A 285 -4.53 4.31 29.21
N VAL A 286 -3.20 4.51 29.24
CA VAL A 286 -2.29 3.95 28.23
C VAL A 286 -2.17 2.45 28.49
N ILE A 287 -2.63 1.63 27.56
CA ILE A 287 -2.64 0.16 27.66
C ILE A 287 -1.47 -0.48 26.91
N TYR A 288 -0.85 0.27 26.00
CA TYR A 288 0.34 -0.11 25.26
C TYR A 288 1.14 1.13 24.87
N GLU A 289 2.45 1.02 24.92
CA GLU A 289 3.38 2.03 24.38
C GLU A 289 4.56 1.38 23.69
N GLU A 290 5.09 2.05 22.66
CA GLU A 290 6.28 1.65 21.93
C GLU A 290 7.18 2.86 21.69
N ARG A 291 8.48 2.68 21.87
CA ARG A 291 9.51 3.72 21.65
C ARG A 291 10.65 3.16 20.83
N SER A 292 11.18 3.98 19.94
CA SER A 292 12.37 3.67 19.16
C SER A 292 13.33 4.84 19.16
N ALA A 293 14.63 4.57 19.06
CA ALA A 293 15.63 5.63 18.86
C ALA A 293 15.55 6.25 17.45
N GLN A 294 14.91 5.56 16.50
CA GLN A 294 14.72 5.99 15.11
C GLN A 294 13.23 6.28 14.88
N TYR A 295 12.46 5.27 14.56
CA TYR A 295 11.00 5.38 14.41
C TYR A 295 10.32 4.08 14.82
N VAL A 296 9.07 4.17 15.25
CA VAL A 296 8.20 2.99 15.38
C VAL A 296 7.60 2.64 14.03
N GLU A 297 7.31 1.34 13.81
CA GLU A 297 6.59 0.95 12.59
C GLU A 297 5.23 1.64 12.55
N ARG A 298 4.83 2.15 11.38
CA ARG A 298 3.56 2.91 11.26
C ARG A 298 2.39 2.09 11.78
N PRO A 299 1.67 2.58 12.81
CA PRO A 299 0.52 1.87 13.34
C PRO A 299 -0.62 1.85 12.32
N SER A 300 -1.33 0.72 12.28
CA SER A 300 -2.54 0.52 11.49
C SER A 300 -3.62 -0.16 12.33
N ALA A 301 -4.83 -0.27 11.82
CA ALA A 301 -5.90 -1.01 12.51
C ALA A 301 -5.51 -2.45 12.86
N SER A 302 -4.54 -3.05 12.17
CA SER A 302 -4.04 -4.41 12.44
C SER A 302 -2.89 -4.47 13.45
N THR A 303 -2.39 -3.35 13.96
CA THR A 303 -1.31 -3.31 14.97
C THR A 303 -1.78 -3.94 16.27
N ILE A 304 -3.02 -3.68 16.67
CA ILE A 304 -3.65 -4.28 17.85
C ILE A 304 -4.90 -5.05 17.47
N THR A 305 -5.06 -6.25 18.04
CA THR A 305 -6.25 -7.08 17.88
C THR A 305 -6.79 -7.48 19.27
N PHE A 306 -7.93 -6.91 19.66
CA PHE A 306 -8.61 -7.30 20.90
C PHE A 306 -9.22 -8.70 20.74
N LEU A 307 -9.00 -9.55 21.74
CA LEU A 307 -9.59 -10.90 21.86
C LEU A 307 -10.87 -10.88 22.69
N ASP A 308 -10.90 -10.04 23.70
CA ASP A 308 -12.01 -9.75 24.60
C ASP A 308 -11.80 -8.38 25.27
N LYS A 309 -12.56 -8.06 26.28
CA LYS A 309 -12.43 -6.77 26.99
C LYS A 309 -11.10 -6.59 27.74
N GLU A 310 -10.34 -7.67 27.99
CA GLU A 310 -9.12 -7.65 28.79
C GLU A 310 -7.87 -7.98 27.97
N ARG A 311 -7.96 -8.92 27.01
CA ARG A 311 -6.79 -9.43 26.29
C ARG A 311 -6.74 -8.88 24.88
N PHE A 312 -5.52 -8.57 24.45
CA PHE A 312 -5.24 -8.17 23.06
C PHE A 312 -3.86 -8.67 22.59
N ILE A 313 -3.70 -8.79 21.28
CA ILE A 313 -2.44 -9.10 20.63
C ILE A 313 -1.89 -7.83 20.02
N VAL A 314 -0.59 -7.61 20.18
CA VAL A 314 0.16 -6.55 19.51
C VAL A 314 1.14 -7.18 18.53
N ARG A 315 1.25 -6.60 17.34
CA ARG A 315 2.31 -6.89 16.38
C ARG A 315 3.34 -5.78 16.46
N GLU A 316 4.52 -6.07 16.99
CA GLU A 316 5.59 -5.09 17.25
C GLU A 316 6.98 -5.61 16.87
N GLU A 317 7.91 -4.71 16.65
CA GLU A 317 9.27 -4.97 16.17
C GLU A 317 10.34 -4.64 17.23
N THR A 318 10.14 -3.57 18.00
CA THR A 318 11.16 -2.94 18.84
C THR A 318 11.73 -3.81 19.96
N THR A 319 10.96 -4.81 20.43
CA THR A 319 11.41 -5.71 21.51
C THR A 319 12.59 -6.59 21.12
N THR A 320 12.62 -7.07 19.86
CA THR A 320 13.66 -8.03 19.42
C THR A 320 14.41 -7.56 18.18
N GLY A 321 13.97 -6.47 17.55
CA GLY A 321 14.42 -6.05 16.22
C GLY A 321 13.77 -6.85 15.08
N TRP A 322 12.76 -7.68 15.39
CA TRP A 322 12.00 -8.48 14.43
C TRP A 322 10.51 -8.37 14.73
N MET A 323 9.69 -8.26 13.69
CA MET A 323 8.24 -8.10 13.81
C MET A 323 7.59 -9.38 14.33
N HIS A 324 7.07 -9.36 15.56
CA HIS A 324 6.45 -10.51 16.22
C HIS A 324 5.11 -10.20 16.88
N LEU A 325 4.40 -11.26 17.29
CA LEU A 325 3.14 -11.19 18.02
C LEU A 325 3.36 -11.36 19.52
N TYR A 326 2.76 -10.48 20.29
CA TYR A 326 2.80 -10.50 21.76
C TYR A 326 1.39 -10.44 22.35
N LEU A 327 1.14 -11.24 23.37
CA LEU A 327 -0.10 -11.19 24.14
C LEU A 327 0.02 -10.15 25.25
N HIS A 328 -0.97 -9.30 25.35
CA HIS A 328 -1.10 -8.25 26.37
C HIS A 328 -2.45 -8.36 27.09
N THR A 329 -2.52 -7.72 28.26
CA THR A 329 -3.78 -7.45 28.96
C THR A 329 -3.92 -5.96 29.26
N VAL A 330 -5.17 -5.49 29.28
CA VAL A 330 -5.48 -4.11 29.65
C VAL A 330 -5.00 -3.79 31.08
N THR A 331 -5.12 -4.75 32.01
CA THR A 331 -4.79 -4.55 33.42
C THR A 331 -3.29 -4.59 33.71
N SER A 332 -2.57 -5.60 33.19
CA SER A 332 -1.19 -5.91 33.59
C SER A 332 -0.14 -5.73 32.48
N GLY A 333 -0.53 -5.30 31.28
CA GLY A 333 0.37 -5.13 30.15
C GLY A 333 0.81 -6.45 29.52
N ARG A 334 2.07 -6.57 29.11
CA ARG A 334 2.60 -7.74 28.39
C ARG A 334 2.55 -9.02 29.21
N VAL A 335 1.93 -10.07 28.62
CA VAL A 335 1.86 -11.42 29.19
C VAL A 335 3.01 -12.28 28.64
N GLY A 336 3.30 -12.21 27.34
CA GLY A 336 4.39 -12.96 26.73
C GLY A 336 4.41 -12.93 25.21
N ALA A 337 5.49 -13.45 24.63
CA ALA A 337 5.63 -13.61 23.21
C ALA A 337 4.81 -14.80 22.69
N ILE A 338 4.08 -14.58 21.60
CA ILE A 338 3.38 -15.63 20.86
C ILE A 338 4.31 -16.21 19.78
N THR A 339 5.12 -15.37 19.16
CA THR A 339 6.10 -15.75 18.13
C THR A 339 7.48 -15.19 18.47
N ALA A 340 8.53 -15.86 18.00
CA ALA A 340 9.92 -15.42 18.19
C ALA A 340 10.82 -16.04 17.12
N GLY A 341 11.92 -15.38 16.78
CA GLY A 341 12.94 -15.83 15.82
C GLY A 341 13.56 -14.68 15.04
N GLU A 342 14.53 -14.98 14.17
CA GLU A 342 15.14 -14.01 13.24
C GLU A 342 14.36 -13.99 11.92
N TRP A 343 13.09 -13.69 12.00
CA TRP A 343 12.11 -13.59 10.89
C TRP A 343 10.91 -12.73 11.33
N GLU A 344 10.08 -12.34 10.41
CA GLU A 344 9.00 -11.39 10.67
C GLU A 344 7.61 -11.98 10.46
N VAL A 345 6.67 -11.67 11.36
CA VAL A 345 5.24 -11.83 11.13
C VAL A 345 4.75 -10.67 10.27
N THR A 346 4.28 -10.98 9.07
CA THR A 346 3.79 -9.94 8.14
C THR A 346 2.32 -9.59 8.39
N SER A 347 1.53 -10.54 8.90
CA SER A 347 0.14 -10.30 9.29
C SER A 347 -0.37 -11.33 10.30
N LEU A 348 -1.19 -10.89 11.25
CA LEU A 348 -2.07 -11.74 12.03
C LEU A 348 -3.33 -11.98 11.19
N VAL A 349 -3.59 -13.23 10.79
CA VAL A 349 -4.71 -13.59 9.90
C VAL A 349 -6.02 -13.73 10.68
N ALA A 350 -5.97 -14.47 11.79
CA ALA A 350 -7.13 -14.73 12.65
C ALA A 350 -6.71 -15.26 14.01
N VAL A 351 -7.68 -15.26 14.96
CA VAL A 351 -7.56 -15.93 16.25
C VAL A 351 -8.81 -16.77 16.49
N ASP A 352 -8.66 -18.05 16.87
CA ASP A 352 -9.76 -18.98 17.17
C ASP A 352 -10.00 -19.16 18.69
N GLY A 353 -9.73 -18.11 19.47
CA GLY A 353 -9.87 -18.09 20.93
C GLY A 353 -8.65 -18.61 21.69
N LYS A 354 -7.87 -19.58 21.16
CA LYS A 354 -6.68 -20.16 21.81
C LYS A 354 -5.43 -20.13 20.93
N ARG A 355 -5.59 -19.96 19.64
CA ARG A 355 -4.50 -20.02 18.65
C ARG A 355 -4.53 -18.80 17.74
N ALA A 356 -3.36 -18.29 17.41
CA ALA A 356 -3.12 -17.27 16.40
C ALA A 356 -2.73 -17.94 15.08
N TYR A 357 -3.34 -17.49 13.99
CA TYR A 357 -2.98 -17.84 12.60
C TYR A 357 -2.29 -16.63 11.99
N TYR A 358 -1.12 -16.80 11.43
CA TYR A 358 -0.31 -15.69 10.95
C TYR A 358 0.49 -16.04 9.70
N ILE A 359 0.82 -15.04 8.92
CA ILE A 359 1.76 -15.12 7.79
C ILE A 359 3.12 -14.62 8.27
N SER A 360 4.19 -15.35 7.91
CA SER A 360 5.55 -14.93 8.24
C SER A 360 6.57 -15.22 7.14
N THR A 361 7.73 -14.60 7.30
CA THR A 361 8.93 -14.81 6.46
C THR A 361 9.83 -15.93 6.99
N GLU A 362 9.37 -16.75 7.92
CA GLU A 362 10.19 -17.80 8.55
C GLU A 362 10.92 -18.74 7.55
N PRO A 363 10.31 -19.15 6.41
CA PRO A 363 11.04 -19.97 5.43
C PRO A 363 12.17 -19.21 4.73
N SER A 364 11.96 -17.95 4.41
CA SER A 364 12.89 -17.07 3.72
C SER A 364 12.35 -15.64 3.72
N PRO A 365 13.19 -14.60 3.76
CA PRO A 365 12.76 -13.21 3.51
C PRO A 365 11.99 -13.06 2.20
N LEU A 366 12.26 -13.88 1.19
CA LEU A 366 11.63 -13.83 -0.14
C LEU A 366 10.25 -14.48 -0.17
N GLN A 367 9.90 -15.28 0.82
CA GLN A 367 8.69 -16.11 0.86
C GLN A 367 7.73 -15.69 1.96
N ARG A 368 6.50 -16.16 1.85
CA ARG A 368 5.45 -16.01 2.86
C ARG A 368 4.79 -17.36 3.09
N ALA A 369 4.62 -17.74 4.35
CA ALA A 369 3.95 -18.99 4.71
C ALA A 369 2.95 -18.79 5.83
N LEU A 370 1.87 -19.58 5.83
CA LEU A 370 0.84 -19.59 6.87
C LEU A 370 1.23 -20.53 8.01
N TYR A 371 1.13 -20.03 9.22
CA TYR A 371 1.37 -20.76 10.45
C TYR A 371 0.20 -20.63 11.44
N VAL A 372 0.12 -21.60 12.34
CA VAL A 372 -0.74 -21.56 13.52
C VAL A 372 0.11 -21.82 14.76
N VAL A 373 -0.17 -21.11 15.86
CA VAL A 373 0.50 -21.27 17.15
C VAL A 373 -0.48 -21.00 18.30
N GLY A 374 -0.30 -21.63 19.44
CA GLY A 374 -1.05 -21.30 20.65
C GLY A 374 -0.71 -19.90 21.16
N LEU A 375 -1.66 -19.20 21.79
CA LEU A 375 -1.41 -17.87 22.37
C LEU A 375 -0.33 -17.88 23.48
N ASN A 376 0.08 -19.04 23.94
CA ASN A 376 1.21 -19.26 24.86
C ASN A 376 2.53 -19.58 24.15
N GLY A 377 2.60 -19.40 22.84
CA GLY A 377 3.78 -19.65 22.01
C GLY A 377 4.07 -21.14 21.71
N ARG A 378 3.20 -22.07 22.17
CA ARG A 378 3.44 -23.51 22.01
C ARG A 378 2.64 -24.11 20.84
N GLY A 379 3.10 -25.24 20.33
CA GLY A 379 2.40 -26.02 19.30
C GLY A 379 2.37 -25.33 17.93
N LYS A 380 3.43 -24.58 17.60
CA LYS A 380 3.59 -23.96 16.28
C LYS A 380 3.59 -25.04 15.19
N ARG A 381 2.82 -24.78 14.12
CA ARG A 381 2.75 -25.65 12.93
C ARG A 381 2.56 -24.79 11.67
N ARG A 382 3.30 -25.13 10.62
CA ARG A 382 3.06 -24.58 9.28
C ARG A 382 1.80 -25.22 8.69
N LEU A 383 0.93 -24.41 8.08
CA LEU A 383 -0.31 -24.85 7.42
C LEU A 383 -0.20 -24.83 5.89
N SER A 384 0.63 -23.95 5.34
CA SER A 384 0.89 -23.91 3.89
C SER A 384 2.08 -24.77 3.53
N ASP A 385 1.87 -25.82 2.73
CA ASP A 385 2.93 -26.71 2.28
C ASP A 385 3.71 -26.17 1.08
N ALA A 386 3.10 -25.30 0.28
CA ALA A 386 3.69 -24.74 -0.92
C ALA A 386 4.83 -23.75 -0.61
N GLU A 387 5.89 -23.80 -1.41
CA GLU A 387 6.94 -22.81 -1.45
C GLU A 387 6.49 -21.58 -2.27
N GLY A 388 6.96 -20.40 -1.87
CA GLY A 388 6.68 -19.16 -2.55
C GLY A 388 5.94 -18.15 -1.67
N PHE A 389 5.03 -17.40 -2.28
CA PHE A 389 4.31 -16.30 -1.64
C PHE A 389 2.86 -16.70 -1.36
N VAL A 390 2.54 -16.87 -0.08
CA VAL A 390 1.21 -17.23 0.41
C VAL A 390 0.47 -15.99 0.90
N ALA A 391 -0.77 -15.82 0.43
CA ALA A 391 -1.74 -14.87 0.98
C ALA A 391 -3.00 -15.63 1.43
N VAL A 392 -3.64 -15.15 2.51
CA VAL A 392 -4.77 -15.85 3.12
C VAL A 392 -5.89 -14.87 3.44
N ALA A 393 -7.13 -15.26 3.07
CA ALA A 393 -8.36 -14.60 3.50
C ALA A 393 -9.16 -15.58 4.40
N PRO A 394 -9.34 -15.29 5.71
CA PRO A 394 -10.01 -16.18 6.62
C PRO A 394 -11.53 -16.07 6.52
N ALA A 395 -12.25 -17.18 6.70
CA ALA A 395 -13.66 -17.19 7.09
C ALA A 395 -13.81 -16.76 8.56
N ALA A 396 -15.00 -16.34 8.96
CA ALA A 396 -15.27 -15.99 10.36
C ALA A 396 -14.92 -17.16 11.30
N GLY A 397 -14.25 -16.84 12.41
CA GLY A 397 -13.77 -17.84 13.36
C GLY A 397 -12.74 -18.82 12.80
N MET A 398 -12.15 -18.53 11.64
CA MET A 398 -11.15 -19.38 10.97
C MET A 398 -11.65 -20.81 10.72
N LYS A 399 -12.96 -21.01 10.48
CA LYS A 399 -13.48 -22.36 10.13
C LYS A 399 -12.89 -22.86 8.82
N TYR A 400 -12.81 -21.95 7.86
CA TYR A 400 -12.17 -22.11 6.56
C TYR A 400 -11.21 -20.95 6.30
N TYR A 401 -10.40 -21.08 5.27
CA TYR A 401 -9.65 -19.97 4.70
C TYR A 401 -9.41 -20.17 3.21
N VAL A 402 -9.35 -19.09 2.48
CA VAL A 402 -8.94 -19.06 1.07
C VAL A 402 -7.46 -18.74 1.03
N GLN A 403 -6.69 -19.60 0.38
CA GLN A 403 -5.26 -19.44 0.20
C GLN A 403 -4.94 -19.13 -1.26
N THR A 404 -4.17 -18.09 -1.51
CA THR A 404 -3.55 -17.83 -2.82
C THR A 404 -2.06 -18.08 -2.71
N VAL A 405 -1.54 -18.94 -3.58
CA VAL A 405 -0.11 -19.27 -3.65
C VAL A 405 0.41 -18.98 -5.05
N SER A 406 1.61 -18.40 -5.12
CA SER A 406 2.41 -18.32 -6.35
C SER A 406 3.90 -18.29 -6.01
N ASN A 407 4.75 -18.60 -6.97
CA ASN A 407 6.20 -18.41 -6.89
C ASN A 407 6.74 -17.99 -8.26
N ALA A 408 8.05 -17.82 -8.41
CA ALA A 408 8.64 -17.34 -9.67
C ALA A 408 8.28 -18.20 -10.89
N THR A 409 7.95 -19.49 -10.68
CA THR A 409 7.65 -20.47 -11.75
C THR A 409 6.18 -20.85 -11.84
N THR A 410 5.41 -20.55 -10.79
CA THR A 410 4.02 -20.98 -10.65
C THR A 410 3.09 -19.79 -10.54
N PRO A 411 2.18 -19.55 -11.52
CA PRO A 411 1.11 -18.56 -11.41
C PRO A 411 0.16 -18.87 -10.25
N ASN A 412 -0.79 -17.97 -10.02
CA ASN A 412 -1.73 -18.07 -8.90
C ASN A 412 -2.51 -19.41 -8.94
N VAL A 413 -2.47 -20.07 -7.80
CA VAL A 413 -3.38 -21.18 -7.44
C VAL A 413 -4.17 -20.70 -6.22
N VAL A 414 -5.50 -20.69 -6.32
CA VAL A 414 -6.40 -20.25 -5.23
C VAL A 414 -7.21 -21.45 -4.76
N THR A 415 -7.06 -21.76 -3.49
CA THR A 415 -7.65 -22.95 -2.86
C THR A 415 -8.41 -22.60 -1.59
N VAL A 416 -9.43 -23.38 -1.26
CA VAL A 416 -10.15 -23.31 0.01
C VAL A 416 -9.67 -24.44 0.92
N HIS A 417 -9.40 -24.11 2.17
CA HIS A 417 -8.95 -25.06 3.18
C HIS A 417 -9.78 -24.96 4.45
N ARG A 418 -9.83 -26.07 5.20
CA ARG A 418 -10.28 -26.08 6.59
C ARG A 418 -9.18 -25.53 7.50
N LYS A 419 -9.53 -25.12 8.71
CA LYS A 419 -8.58 -24.55 9.70
C LYS A 419 -7.39 -25.43 10.05
N ASP A 420 -7.47 -26.73 9.79
CA ASP A 420 -6.38 -27.68 10.03
C ASP A 420 -5.41 -27.81 8.84
N GLY A 421 -5.68 -27.11 7.72
CA GLY A 421 -4.91 -27.17 6.48
C GLY A 421 -5.47 -28.12 5.43
N THR A 422 -6.52 -28.90 5.76
CA THR A 422 -7.12 -29.84 4.79
C THR A 422 -7.73 -29.08 3.62
N LEU A 423 -7.31 -29.44 2.40
CA LEU A 423 -7.86 -28.90 1.15
C LEU A 423 -9.35 -29.27 1.01
N VAL A 424 -10.17 -28.29 0.66
CA VAL A 424 -11.59 -28.46 0.35
C VAL A 424 -11.81 -28.44 -1.17
N ASP A 425 -11.39 -27.34 -1.83
CA ASP A 425 -11.57 -27.18 -3.28
C ASP A 425 -10.53 -26.22 -3.87
N THR A 426 -10.39 -26.24 -5.18
CA THR A 426 -9.57 -25.31 -5.96
C THR A 426 -10.48 -24.34 -6.71
N LEU A 427 -10.46 -23.06 -6.34
CA LEU A 427 -11.26 -22.01 -6.97
C LEU A 427 -10.65 -21.52 -8.28
N VAL A 428 -9.33 -21.41 -8.32
CA VAL A 428 -8.57 -20.95 -9.50
C VAL A 428 -7.26 -21.73 -9.57
N ASP A 429 -6.97 -22.25 -10.76
CA ASP A 429 -5.65 -22.73 -11.14
C ASP A 429 -5.26 -22.06 -12.45
N SER A 430 -4.36 -21.08 -12.37
CA SER A 430 -3.95 -20.30 -13.54
C SER A 430 -2.85 -20.93 -14.38
N ARG A 431 -2.30 -22.08 -13.96
CA ARG A 431 -1.11 -22.69 -14.61
C ARG A 431 -1.34 -22.99 -16.09
N ALA A 432 -2.45 -23.65 -16.42
CA ALA A 432 -2.77 -23.98 -17.80
C ALA A 432 -3.10 -22.73 -18.64
N ASP A 433 -3.88 -21.81 -18.09
CA ASP A 433 -4.28 -20.57 -18.78
C ASP A 433 -3.05 -19.68 -19.09
N VAL A 434 -2.13 -19.55 -18.13
CA VAL A 434 -0.89 -18.79 -18.33
C VAL A 434 0.02 -19.49 -19.33
N ALA A 435 0.22 -20.82 -19.21
CA ALA A 435 1.03 -21.60 -20.17
C ALA A 435 0.51 -21.49 -21.61
N ALA A 436 -0.80 -21.40 -21.81
CA ALA A 436 -1.41 -21.20 -23.12
C ALA A 436 -1.10 -19.84 -23.76
N THR A 437 -0.65 -18.85 -23.00
CA THR A 437 -0.27 -17.52 -23.52
C THR A 437 1.17 -17.45 -24.02
N GLY A 438 2.00 -18.42 -23.72
CA GLY A 438 3.40 -18.52 -24.06
C GLY A 438 4.29 -18.86 -22.87
N GLU A 439 5.54 -19.15 -23.15
CA GLU A 439 6.56 -19.37 -22.14
C GLU A 439 7.23 -18.05 -21.77
N TRP A 440 7.49 -17.87 -20.48
CA TRP A 440 8.16 -16.69 -19.92
C TRP A 440 9.43 -17.11 -19.18
N SER A 441 10.42 -16.27 -19.28
CA SER A 441 11.69 -16.48 -18.58
C SER A 441 11.48 -16.35 -17.06
N GLN A 442 12.15 -17.19 -16.29
CA GLN A 442 11.99 -17.27 -14.84
C GLN A 442 12.98 -16.34 -14.12
N ARG A 443 12.59 -15.87 -12.96
CA ARG A 443 13.46 -15.14 -12.02
C ARG A 443 14.34 -16.11 -11.26
N LEU A 444 15.65 -15.90 -11.34
CA LEU A 444 16.66 -16.68 -10.65
C LEU A 444 17.13 -15.88 -9.42
N PHE A 445 16.69 -16.28 -8.25
CA PHE A 445 17.06 -15.64 -6.98
C PHE A 445 18.46 -16.03 -6.54
N LYS A 446 19.23 -15.04 -6.12
CA LYS A 446 20.60 -15.19 -5.67
C LYS A 446 20.93 -14.16 -4.59
N GLN A 447 22.13 -14.26 -4.05
CA GLN A 447 22.71 -13.26 -3.16
C GLN A 447 24.06 -12.81 -3.71
N PHE A 448 24.45 -11.57 -3.43
CA PHE A 448 25.79 -11.08 -3.63
C PHE A 448 26.23 -10.30 -2.39
N THR A 449 27.53 -10.20 -2.19
CA THR A 449 28.12 -9.45 -1.09
C THR A 449 28.70 -8.16 -1.65
N THR A 450 28.29 -7.03 -1.10
CA THR A 450 28.85 -5.72 -1.46
C THR A 450 30.30 -5.60 -1.05
N GLU A 451 31.01 -4.62 -1.58
CA GLU A 451 32.40 -4.32 -1.19
C GLU A 451 32.58 -4.03 0.32
N ARG A 452 31.49 -3.69 1.01
CA ARG A 452 31.45 -3.42 2.47
C ARG A 452 31.10 -4.66 3.31
N GLY A 453 30.78 -5.79 2.67
CA GLY A 453 30.39 -7.02 3.33
C GLY A 453 28.90 -7.22 3.55
N ASP A 454 28.03 -6.32 3.08
CA ASP A 454 26.59 -6.48 3.16
C ASP A 454 26.12 -7.54 2.16
N VAL A 455 25.38 -8.55 2.64
CA VAL A 455 24.77 -9.58 1.78
C VAL A 455 23.41 -9.11 1.32
N LEU A 456 23.19 -8.99 0.02
CA LEU A 456 21.95 -8.49 -0.57
C LEU A 456 21.26 -9.55 -1.42
N ASN A 457 19.92 -9.61 -1.34
CA ASN A 457 19.11 -10.49 -2.17
C ASN A 457 18.86 -9.82 -3.52
N TYR A 458 18.97 -10.59 -4.60
CA TYR A 458 18.65 -10.13 -5.93
C TYR A 458 18.04 -11.24 -6.78
N TYR A 459 17.41 -10.88 -7.88
CA TYR A 459 17.13 -11.82 -8.95
C TYR A 459 17.73 -11.32 -10.28
N VAL A 460 18.00 -12.28 -11.15
CA VAL A 460 18.22 -12.04 -12.57
C VAL A 460 17.20 -12.84 -13.38
N GLN A 461 16.81 -12.29 -14.51
CA GLN A 461 15.95 -12.91 -15.49
C GLN A 461 16.71 -12.88 -16.82
N LEU A 462 16.99 -14.05 -17.38
CA LEU A 462 17.80 -14.20 -18.60
C LEU A 462 16.88 -14.34 -19.81
N PRO A 463 17.27 -13.87 -21.02
CA PRO A 463 16.54 -14.15 -22.25
C PRO A 463 16.32 -15.65 -22.45
N ARG A 464 15.21 -16.05 -23.10
CA ARG A 464 14.90 -17.47 -23.33
C ARG A 464 15.98 -18.18 -24.12
N ASP A 465 16.52 -17.50 -25.14
CA ASP A 465 17.61 -18.02 -25.98
C ASP A 465 18.99 -17.62 -25.43
N PHE A 466 19.14 -17.64 -24.11
CA PHE A 466 20.37 -17.22 -23.45
C PHE A 466 21.55 -18.13 -23.84
N ASP A 467 22.60 -17.48 -24.36
CA ASP A 467 23.85 -18.11 -24.72
C ASP A 467 24.99 -17.48 -23.87
N PRO A 468 25.63 -18.23 -22.98
CA PRO A 468 26.66 -17.68 -22.09
C PRO A 468 27.91 -17.17 -22.83
N ALA A 469 28.05 -17.46 -24.11
CA ALA A 469 29.15 -16.95 -24.96
C ALA A 469 28.84 -15.54 -25.53
N LYS A 470 27.61 -15.08 -25.46
CA LYS A 470 27.19 -13.75 -25.89
C LYS A 470 27.19 -12.76 -24.74
N ARG A 471 27.21 -11.45 -25.07
CA ARG A 471 27.02 -10.38 -24.10
C ARG A 471 25.68 -9.70 -24.32
N TYR A 472 25.00 -9.44 -23.19
CA TYR A 472 23.64 -8.92 -23.17
C TYR A 472 23.59 -7.57 -22.43
N PRO A 473 22.78 -6.63 -22.89
CA PRO A 473 22.45 -5.43 -22.12
C PRO A 473 21.67 -5.81 -20.87
N VAL A 474 21.79 -5.00 -19.82
CA VAL A 474 21.10 -5.22 -18.53
C VAL A 474 20.18 -4.03 -18.24
N LEU A 475 18.91 -4.32 -17.97
CA LEU A 475 17.97 -3.39 -17.35
C LEU A 475 17.85 -3.72 -15.86
N MET A 476 18.37 -2.84 -15.02
CA MET A 476 18.13 -2.90 -13.58
C MET A 476 16.80 -2.25 -13.24
N THR A 477 15.98 -2.93 -12.46
CA THR A 477 14.74 -2.39 -11.86
C THR A 477 14.87 -2.36 -10.35
N GLN A 478 14.32 -1.36 -9.67
CA GLN A 478 14.37 -1.23 -8.21
C GLN A 478 13.33 -0.22 -7.71
N TYR A 479 13.01 -0.31 -6.41
CA TYR A 479 12.28 0.72 -5.68
C TYR A 479 13.15 1.32 -4.56
N SER A 480 13.73 0.46 -3.72
CA SER A 480 14.70 0.76 -2.65
C SER A 480 14.14 1.56 -1.45
N GLY A 481 12.87 1.97 -1.46
CA GLY A 481 12.29 2.76 -0.37
C GLY A 481 12.26 2.00 0.97
N PRO A 482 12.29 2.70 2.11
CA PRO A 482 12.30 2.08 3.44
C PRO A 482 11.18 1.06 3.63
N GLY A 483 11.54 -0.13 4.15
CA GLY A 483 10.59 -1.21 4.40
C GLY A 483 10.01 -1.90 3.16
N SER A 484 10.34 -1.46 1.94
CA SER A 484 9.86 -2.05 0.70
C SER A 484 10.53 -3.40 0.39
N GLN A 485 9.94 -4.17 -0.53
CA GLN A 485 10.55 -5.40 -1.04
C GLN A 485 10.15 -5.62 -2.51
N SER A 486 11.14 -5.67 -3.39
CA SER A 486 10.98 -5.97 -4.82
C SER A 486 11.39 -7.40 -5.14
N VAL A 487 12.41 -7.93 -4.47
CA VAL A 487 12.91 -9.30 -4.65
C VAL A 487 12.06 -10.27 -3.82
N ARG A 488 11.07 -10.89 -4.49
CA ARG A 488 10.08 -11.80 -3.88
C ARG A 488 9.89 -13.02 -4.73
N ASP A 489 9.79 -14.19 -4.10
CA ASP A 489 9.43 -15.44 -4.76
C ASP A 489 7.91 -15.49 -5.01
N ARG A 490 7.48 -14.68 -5.96
CA ARG A 490 6.09 -14.50 -6.38
C ARG A 490 6.02 -14.38 -7.89
N TRP A 491 5.00 -14.99 -8.50
CA TRP A 491 4.74 -14.81 -9.91
C TRP A 491 4.28 -13.38 -10.21
N SER A 492 4.93 -12.74 -11.15
CA SER A 492 4.62 -11.37 -11.57
C SER A 492 5.23 -11.11 -12.95
N LEU A 493 4.48 -10.44 -13.81
CA LEU A 493 4.95 -9.92 -15.09
C LEU A 493 4.62 -8.43 -15.20
N ASP A 494 5.52 -7.63 -15.77
CA ASP A 494 5.26 -6.24 -16.17
C ASP A 494 6.09 -5.92 -17.43
N TRP A 495 6.28 -4.67 -17.76
CA TRP A 495 6.98 -4.20 -18.97
C TRP A 495 8.44 -4.69 -19.05
N GLU A 496 9.07 -4.93 -17.92
CA GLU A 496 10.43 -5.48 -17.82
C GLU A 496 10.52 -6.86 -18.46
N ASP A 497 9.47 -7.67 -18.35
CA ASP A 497 9.41 -9.00 -18.99
C ASP A 497 9.38 -8.88 -20.52
N ALA A 498 8.81 -7.81 -21.09
CA ALA A 498 8.91 -7.53 -22.51
C ALA A 498 10.35 -7.20 -22.93
N MET A 499 11.16 -6.63 -22.05
CA MET A 499 12.59 -6.41 -22.33
C MET A 499 13.38 -7.72 -22.33
N VAL A 500 13.01 -8.70 -21.46
CA VAL A 500 13.62 -10.04 -21.48
C VAL A 500 13.37 -10.74 -22.80
N GLU A 501 12.13 -10.66 -23.34
CA GLU A 501 11.77 -11.23 -24.64
C GLU A 501 12.52 -10.56 -25.82
N ARG A 502 13.00 -9.35 -25.62
CA ARG A 502 13.85 -8.62 -26.58
C ARG A 502 15.35 -8.89 -26.44
N GLY A 503 15.72 -9.82 -25.57
CA GLY A 503 17.11 -10.23 -25.39
C GLY A 503 17.87 -9.40 -24.37
N TYR A 504 17.19 -8.72 -23.44
CA TYR A 504 17.81 -8.03 -22.32
C TYR A 504 17.84 -8.92 -21.09
N ILE A 505 18.87 -8.81 -20.28
CA ILE A 505 18.86 -9.30 -18.91
C ILE A 505 18.11 -8.29 -18.06
N VAL A 506 17.14 -8.72 -17.27
CA VAL A 506 16.51 -7.90 -16.24
C VAL A 506 17.03 -8.32 -14.87
N ALA A 507 17.44 -7.36 -14.04
CA ALA A 507 17.98 -7.60 -12.72
C ALA A 507 17.37 -6.65 -11.70
N CYS A 508 17.10 -7.16 -10.48
CA CYS A 508 16.57 -6.39 -9.37
C CYS A 508 17.27 -6.77 -8.08
N CYS A 509 17.65 -5.78 -7.28
CA CYS A 509 18.28 -5.97 -5.98
C CYS A 509 17.55 -5.17 -4.91
N ASP A 510 17.27 -5.81 -3.77
CA ASP A 510 16.83 -5.15 -2.55
C ASP A 510 18.05 -4.81 -1.68
N GLY A 511 18.42 -3.53 -1.68
CA GLY A 511 19.51 -2.98 -0.90
C GLY A 511 19.15 -2.76 0.57
N ARG A 512 20.08 -2.22 1.33
CA ARG A 512 19.86 -1.77 2.72
C ARG A 512 18.73 -0.76 2.78
N GLY A 513 17.96 -0.77 3.88
CA GLY A 513 16.73 0.01 4.05
C GLY A 513 15.47 -0.76 3.67
N THR A 514 15.54 -1.81 2.85
CA THR A 514 14.39 -2.63 2.49
C THR A 514 13.93 -3.54 3.64
N GLY A 515 12.71 -4.09 3.54
CA GLY A 515 12.06 -4.79 4.64
C GLY A 515 12.36 -6.30 4.76
N PHE A 516 11.81 -6.90 5.79
CA PHE A 516 11.77 -8.34 6.07
C PHE A 516 13.13 -8.97 6.38
N ARG A 517 14.05 -8.16 6.86
CA ARG A 517 15.39 -8.57 7.29
C ARG A 517 15.77 -8.01 8.67
N GLY A 518 14.76 -7.68 9.45
CA GLY A 518 14.88 -7.10 10.76
C GLY A 518 15.08 -5.58 10.77
N GLU A 519 14.86 -5.00 11.94
CA GLU A 519 14.89 -3.56 12.18
C GLU A 519 16.21 -2.91 11.80
N ALA A 520 17.35 -3.51 12.20
CA ALA A 520 18.68 -2.97 11.94
C ALA A 520 18.97 -2.82 10.44
N PHE A 521 18.55 -3.77 9.62
CA PHE A 521 18.72 -3.70 8.16
C PHE A 521 17.77 -2.66 7.55
N LYS A 522 16.53 -2.60 8.01
CA LYS A 522 15.49 -1.69 7.51
C LYS A 522 15.78 -0.24 7.89
N LYS A 523 16.11 0.03 9.15
CA LYS A 523 16.24 1.38 9.68
C LYS A 523 17.65 2.00 9.52
N CYS A 524 18.60 1.29 8.91
CA CYS A 524 19.96 1.82 8.73
C CYS A 524 20.03 3.07 7.83
N THR A 525 18.99 3.36 7.05
CA THR A 525 18.89 4.55 6.18
C THR A 525 18.23 5.75 6.89
N TYR A 526 17.82 5.60 8.14
CA TYR A 526 17.21 6.68 8.92
C TYR A 526 18.11 7.91 8.99
N GLY A 527 17.53 9.08 8.70
CA GLY A 527 18.20 10.37 8.69
C GLY A 527 19.08 10.65 7.46
N ASP A 528 19.13 9.70 6.49
CA ASP A 528 20.07 9.80 5.35
C ASP A 528 19.55 9.03 4.14
N LEU A 529 18.30 9.31 3.75
CA LEU A 529 17.64 8.63 2.64
C LEU A 529 18.38 8.82 1.32
N GLY A 530 18.61 7.73 0.61
CA GLY A 530 19.18 7.69 -0.74
C GLY A 530 20.68 7.38 -0.78
N ARG A 531 21.45 7.55 0.30
CA ARG A 531 22.90 7.30 0.25
C ARG A 531 23.23 5.82 0.24
N ARG A 532 22.75 5.06 1.23
CA ARG A 532 23.06 3.63 1.34
C ARG A 532 22.43 2.83 0.23
N GLU A 533 21.21 3.16 -0.08
CA GLU A 533 20.46 2.56 -1.19
C GLU A 533 21.19 2.76 -2.52
N ARG A 534 21.69 3.97 -2.80
CA ARG A 534 22.48 4.29 -3.99
C ARG A 534 23.80 3.52 -4.03
N GLU A 535 24.53 3.47 -2.91
CA GLU A 535 25.77 2.70 -2.79
C GLU A 535 25.53 1.23 -3.14
N ASP A 536 24.44 0.65 -2.66
CA ASP A 536 24.10 -0.75 -2.90
C ASP A 536 23.70 -0.99 -4.37
N GLN A 537 22.90 -0.10 -4.97
CA GLN A 537 22.51 -0.23 -6.39
C GLN A 537 23.72 -0.06 -7.33
N ILE A 538 24.64 0.87 -7.04
CA ILE A 538 25.88 1.04 -7.81
C ILE A 538 26.81 -0.17 -7.64
N SER A 539 26.94 -0.71 -6.39
CA SER A 539 27.70 -1.93 -6.13
C SER A 539 27.11 -3.12 -6.89
N PHE A 540 25.78 -3.23 -6.94
CA PHE A 540 25.12 -4.28 -7.71
C PHE A 540 25.35 -4.14 -9.22
N ALA A 541 25.29 -2.93 -9.78
CA ALA A 541 25.59 -2.69 -11.19
C ALA A 541 27.05 -3.08 -11.53
N ARG A 542 28.01 -2.73 -10.67
CA ARG A 542 29.41 -3.14 -10.82
C ARG A 542 29.57 -4.66 -10.76
N TYR A 543 28.88 -5.31 -9.82
CA TYR A 543 28.86 -6.77 -9.73
C TYR A 543 28.33 -7.41 -11.02
N LEU A 544 27.20 -6.92 -11.55
CA LEU A 544 26.66 -7.40 -12.83
C LEU A 544 27.66 -7.24 -13.98
N ALA A 545 28.37 -6.11 -14.02
CA ALA A 545 29.40 -5.84 -15.05
C ALA A 545 30.57 -6.84 -15.02
N THR A 546 30.81 -7.56 -13.92
CA THR A 546 31.83 -8.63 -13.83
C THR A 546 31.41 -9.95 -14.48
N MET A 547 30.11 -10.12 -14.77
CA MET A 547 29.61 -11.35 -15.36
C MET A 547 30.03 -11.45 -16.84
N PRO A 548 30.57 -12.59 -17.30
CA PRO A 548 31.15 -12.69 -18.67
C PRO A 548 30.12 -12.48 -19.78
N TYR A 549 28.84 -12.73 -19.49
CA TYR A 549 27.73 -12.58 -20.43
C TYR A 549 27.03 -11.21 -20.32
N VAL A 550 27.51 -10.30 -19.48
CA VAL A 550 26.98 -8.92 -19.38
C VAL A 550 27.81 -7.98 -20.24
N ASP A 551 27.15 -7.14 -21.01
CA ASP A 551 27.74 -6.00 -21.68
C ASP A 551 27.84 -4.83 -20.70
N ALA A 552 29.00 -4.65 -20.10
CA ALA A 552 29.25 -3.63 -19.08
C ALA A 552 29.04 -2.18 -19.57
N GLU A 553 29.08 -1.93 -20.90
CA GLU A 553 28.81 -0.61 -21.50
C GLU A 553 27.30 -0.36 -21.70
N ARG A 554 26.43 -1.38 -21.46
CA ARG A 554 24.99 -1.32 -21.68
C ARG A 554 24.23 -1.78 -20.44
N ILE A 555 24.42 -1.05 -19.33
CA ILE A 555 23.65 -1.22 -18.09
C ILE A 555 22.73 0.00 -17.93
N GLY A 556 21.42 -0.23 -17.83
CA GLY A 556 20.42 0.80 -17.54
C GLY A 556 19.76 0.59 -16.20
N ILE A 557 19.16 1.64 -15.65
CA ILE A 557 18.40 1.60 -14.41
C ILE A 557 17.04 2.27 -14.58
N TYR A 558 16.03 1.69 -13.94
CA TYR A 558 14.66 2.20 -13.92
C TYR A 558 14.13 2.22 -12.49
N GLY A 559 13.27 3.22 -12.20
CA GLY A 559 12.45 3.24 -11.01
C GLY A 559 11.32 4.26 -11.06
N TRP A 560 10.31 4.04 -10.22
CA TRP A 560 9.10 4.86 -10.08
C TRP A 560 9.03 5.42 -8.66
N SER A 561 8.60 6.69 -8.48
CA SER A 561 8.44 7.33 -7.17
C SER A 561 9.77 7.37 -6.39
N TYR A 562 9.88 6.74 -5.23
CA TYR A 562 11.17 6.53 -4.56
C TYR A 562 12.19 5.85 -5.48
N GLY A 563 11.75 4.86 -6.27
CA GLY A 563 12.60 4.25 -7.30
C GLY A 563 13.07 5.24 -8.35
N GLY A 564 12.24 6.23 -8.71
CA GLY A 564 12.61 7.33 -9.60
C GLY A 564 13.69 8.24 -9.00
N PHE A 565 13.57 8.58 -7.70
CA PHE A 565 14.61 9.25 -6.92
C PHE A 565 15.92 8.46 -6.94
N MET A 566 15.83 7.14 -6.77
CA MET A 566 17.00 6.28 -6.81
C MET A 566 17.62 6.16 -8.21
N ALA A 567 16.79 6.06 -9.27
CA ALA A 567 17.29 6.03 -10.64
C ALA A 567 18.06 7.31 -10.98
N LEU A 568 17.55 8.49 -10.58
CA LEU A 568 18.27 9.76 -10.70
C LEU A 568 19.59 9.75 -9.91
N ASN A 569 19.55 9.36 -8.63
CA ASN A 569 20.76 9.32 -7.80
C ASN A 569 21.83 8.38 -8.36
N CYS A 570 21.43 7.21 -8.86
CA CYS A 570 22.36 6.27 -9.50
C CYS A 570 22.94 6.83 -10.79
N ALA A 571 22.14 7.51 -11.63
CA ALA A 571 22.60 8.14 -12.86
C ALA A 571 23.61 9.27 -12.57
N LEU A 572 23.38 10.06 -11.52
CA LEU A 572 24.23 11.20 -11.15
C LEU A 572 25.54 10.80 -10.47
N HIS A 573 25.54 9.70 -9.71
CA HIS A 573 26.71 9.29 -8.93
C HIS A 573 27.41 8.03 -9.46
N GLY A 574 26.86 7.41 -10.50
CA GLY A 574 27.46 6.22 -11.13
C GLY A 574 28.61 6.50 -12.09
N GLU A 575 29.03 7.76 -12.26
CA GLU A 575 30.20 8.15 -13.09
C GLU A 575 30.16 7.60 -14.52
N GLY A 576 28.95 7.47 -15.09
CA GLY A 576 28.72 6.92 -16.43
C GLY A 576 28.64 5.39 -16.49
N LEU A 577 28.56 4.70 -15.37
CA LEU A 577 28.28 3.26 -15.28
C LEU A 577 26.93 2.91 -15.92
N PHE A 578 25.92 3.77 -15.71
CA PHE A 578 24.60 3.58 -16.30
C PHE A 578 24.52 4.27 -17.67
N ARG A 579 24.37 3.47 -18.72
CA ARG A 579 24.17 3.95 -20.09
C ARG A 579 22.83 4.68 -20.23
N MET A 580 21.81 4.23 -19.48
CA MET A 580 20.45 4.77 -19.50
C MET A 580 19.87 4.82 -18.10
N ALA A 581 19.05 5.84 -17.81
CA ALA A 581 18.21 5.92 -16.62
C ALA A 581 16.80 6.36 -17.01
N ILE A 582 15.78 5.68 -16.46
CA ILE A 582 14.38 6.07 -16.57
C ILE A 582 13.87 6.36 -15.16
N ALA A 583 13.49 7.61 -14.91
CA ALA A 583 12.96 8.09 -13.63
C ALA A 583 11.49 8.50 -13.79
N VAL A 584 10.58 7.72 -13.23
CA VAL A 584 9.13 7.98 -13.33
C VAL A 584 8.62 8.58 -12.04
N ALA A 585 7.93 9.71 -12.14
CA ALA A 585 7.38 10.47 -11.01
C ALA A 585 8.39 10.58 -9.83
N PRO A 586 9.65 11.03 -10.11
CA PRO A 586 10.71 10.97 -9.13
C PRO A 586 10.56 12.02 -8.03
N VAL A 587 10.80 11.65 -6.78
CA VAL A 587 11.18 12.62 -5.75
C VAL A 587 12.55 13.19 -6.14
N THR A 588 12.75 14.51 -6.06
CA THR A 588 14.03 15.16 -6.33
C THR A 588 14.54 15.96 -5.15
N SER A 589 13.66 16.25 -4.20
CA SER A 589 14.00 16.78 -2.90
C SER A 589 12.96 16.33 -1.88
N TRP A 590 13.40 15.79 -0.77
CA TRP A 590 12.52 15.41 0.34
C TRP A 590 11.83 16.61 1.00
N ARG A 591 12.32 17.82 0.77
CA ARG A 591 11.64 19.07 1.17
C ARG A 591 10.34 19.33 0.41
N TYR A 592 10.10 18.64 -0.70
CA TYR A 592 8.88 18.77 -1.50
C TYR A 592 7.86 17.68 -1.21
N TYR A 593 8.23 16.69 -0.40
CA TYR A 593 7.35 15.58 -0.05
C TYR A 593 6.66 15.82 1.31
N ASP A 594 5.64 15.02 1.63
CA ASP A 594 4.78 15.24 2.79
C ASP A 594 5.50 15.03 4.15
N THR A 595 4.83 15.52 5.20
CA THR A 595 5.34 15.48 6.58
C THR A 595 5.45 14.05 7.11
N ILE A 596 4.38 13.24 7.01
CA ILE A 596 4.30 11.93 7.69
C ILE A 596 5.35 10.97 7.15
N TYR A 597 5.42 10.84 5.79
CA TYR A 597 6.42 9.96 5.17
C TYR A 597 7.84 10.46 5.38
N THR A 598 8.07 11.73 5.08
CA THR A 598 9.44 12.23 5.05
C THR A 598 10.04 12.30 6.45
N GLU A 599 9.26 12.77 7.41
CA GLU A 599 9.77 13.00 8.77
C GLU A 599 9.97 11.71 9.57
N ILE A 600 9.17 10.65 9.31
CA ILE A 600 9.42 9.34 9.95
C ILE A 600 10.81 8.79 9.59
N TYR A 601 11.28 9.03 8.37
CA TYR A 601 12.55 8.49 7.89
C TYR A 601 13.72 9.46 7.95
N ASN A 602 13.48 10.77 7.96
CA ASN A 602 14.52 11.80 7.89
C ASN A 602 14.52 12.77 9.08
N GLY A 603 13.51 12.69 9.97
CA GLY A 603 13.31 13.71 11.02
C GLY A 603 12.86 15.04 10.40
N LEU A 604 12.85 16.10 11.20
CA LEU A 604 12.46 17.43 10.74
C LEU A 604 13.57 18.09 9.90
N PRO A 605 13.24 18.82 8.84
CA PRO A 605 14.25 19.40 7.95
C PRO A 605 15.13 20.47 8.62
N GLN A 606 14.65 21.16 9.66
CA GLN A 606 15.45 22.09 10.46
C GLN A 606 16.47 21.38 11.37
N ASP A 607 16.19 20.17 11.80
CA ASP A 607 17.05 19.38 12.68
C ASP A 607 18.05 18.52 11.90
N ASN A 608 17.73 18.17 10.65
CA ASN A 608 18.54 17.32 9.77
C ASN A 608 18.70 17.90 8.36
N PRO A 609 19.19 19.11 8.15
CA PRO A 609 19.30 19.70 6.81
C PRO A 609 20.20 18.86 5.87
N VAL A 610 21.25 18.23 6.39
CA VAL A 610 22.18 17.37 5.62
C VAL A 610 21.46 16.16 5.03
N GLY A 611 20.64 15.46 5.81
CA GLY A 611 19.88 14.30 5.33
C GLY A 611 18.84 14.65 4.26
N TYR A 612 18.37 15.91 4.22
CA TYR A 612 17.47 16.41 3.20
C TYR A 612 18.18 16.84 1.91
N ASP A 613 19.35 17.44 2.01
CA ASP A 613 19.98 18.15 0.90
C ASP A 613 21.10 17.35 0.23
N ASP A 614 21.96 16.63 0.97
CA ASP A 614 23.15 15.97 0.43
C ASP A 614 22.86 14.85 -0.58
N ASN A 615 21.70 14.18 -0.44
CA ASN A 615 21.25 13.12 -1.37
C ASN A 615 20.19 13.61 -2.35
N SER A 616 19.86 14.90 -2.35
CA SER A 616 18.89 15.47 -3.30
C SER A 616 19.50 15.49 -4.70
N PRO A 617 18.87 14.85 -5.71
CA PRO A 617 19.29 14.94 -7.11
C PRO A 617 19.47 16.38 -7.61
N LEU A 618 18.71 17.33 -7.05
CA LEU A 618 18.80 18.75 -7.41
C LEU A 618 20.16 19.35 -7.14
N GLN A 619 20.90 18.86 -6.13
CA GLN A 619 22.22 19.35 -5.76
C GLN A 619 23.35 18.78 -6.62
N HIS A 620 23.04 17.79 -7.47
CA HIS A 620 24.04 17.01 -8.19
C HIS A 620 23.78 16.94 -9.70
N ALA A 621 22.91 17.78 -10.25
CA ALA A 621 22.53 17.76 -11.66
C ALA A 621 23.75 17.86 -12.61
N GLU A 622 24.80 18.58 -12.21
CA GLU A 622 26.04 18.75 -12.95
C GLU A 622 26.84 17.45 -13.12
N LYS A 623 26.60 16.44 -12.25
CA LYS A 623 27.27 15.13 -12.31
C LYS A 623 26.69 14.21 -13.40
N LEU A 624 25.56 14.56 -14.03
CA LEU A 624 25.02 13.72 -15.10
C LEU A 624 26.07 13.54 -16.20
N SER A 625 26.50 12.29 -16.40
CA SER A 625 27.48 11.94 -17.43
C SER A 625 26.90 12.14 -18.83
N SER A 626 27.70 12.63 -19.75
CA SER A 626 27.33 12.71 -21.18
C SER A 626 27.11 11.33 -21.84
N LYS A 627 27.58 10.25 -21.20
CA LYS A 627 27.34 8.87 -21.64
C LYS A 627 25.95 8.36 -21.24
N THR A 628 25.30 8.96 -20.21
CA THR A 628 24.02 8.51 -19.67
C THR A 628 22.84 9.19 -20.37
N ARG A 629 21.94 8.39 -20.93
CA ARG A 629 20.67 8.86 -21.48
C ARG A 629 19.63 8.87 -20.37
N LEU A 630 19.10 10.03 -20.05
CA LEU A 630 18.11 10.20 -18.98
C LEU A 630 16.72 10.50 -19.56
N LEU A 631 15.72 9.72 -19.15
CA LEU A 631 14.30 10.00 -19.38
C LEU A 631 13.60 10.26 -18.04
N ILE A 632 12.91 11.39 -17.93
CA ILE A 632 12.02 11.73 -16.84
C ILE A 632 10.58 11.63 -17.34
N ILE A 633 9.72 10.90 -16.61
CA ILE A 633 8.29 10.77 -16.92
C ILE A 633 7.49 11.26 -15.72
N HIS A 634 6.44 12.11 -15.94
CA HIS A 634 5.62 12.60 -14.83
C HIS A 634 4.21 12.99 -15.28
N GLY A 635 3.21 12.77 -14.41
CA GLY A 635 1.86 13.28 -14.56
C GLY A 635 1.72 14.70 -13.99
N THR A 636 1.00 15.60 -14.68
CA THR A 636 0.87 17.00 -14.19
C THR A 636 -0.08 17.16 -13.02
N ALA A 637 -0.97 16.18 -12.79
CA ALA A 637 -1.91 16.17 -11.67
C ALA A 637 -1.51 15.12 -10.61
N ASP A 638 -0.21 14.87 -10.48
CA ASP A 638 0.34 14.04 -9.42
C ASP A 638 0.23 14.79 -8.08
N ASP A 639 -0.74 14.36 -7.27
CA ASP A 639 -1.04 14.92 -5.95
C ASP A 639 -0.16 14.34 -4.84
N ASN A 640 0.62 13.31 -5.14
CA ASN A 640 1.53 12.63 -4.22
C ASN A 640 2.95 13.17 -4.37
N VAL A 641 3.66 12.81 -5.45
CA VAL A 641 4.94 13.42 -5.81
C VAL A 641 4.68 14.53 -6.81
N HIS A 642 4.55 15.74 -6.34
CA HIS A 642 4.18 16.88 -7.17
C HIS A 642 5.08 17.04 -8.39
N PHE A 643 4.49 17.38 -9.54
CA PHE A 643 5.19 17.66 -10.80
C PHE A 643 6.31 18.68 -10.64
N GLN A 644 6.24 19.53 -9.61
CA GLN A 644 7.31 20.43 -9.18
C GLN A 644 8.67 19.73 -9.08
N ASN A 645 8.72 18.50 -8.57
CA ASN A 645 9.96 17.72 -8.45
C ASN A 645 10.69 17.59 -9.81
N SER A 646 9.95 17.20 -10.85
CA SER A 646 10.51 17.07 -12.19
C SER A 646 10.86 18.41 -12.84
N MET A 647 10.06 19.45 -12.60
CA MET A 647 10.34 20.80 -13.13
C MET A 647 11.62 21.39 -12.51
N GLU A 648 11.81 21.23 -11.20
CA GLU A 648 13.03 21.69 -10.53
C GLU A 648 14.27 20.90 -10.99
N MET A 649 14.14 19.60 -11.22
CA MET A 649 15.21 18.79 -11.80
C MET A 649 15.56 19.26 -13.22
N ALA A 650 14.56 19.47 -14.07
CA ALA A 650 14.73 20.01 -15.41
C ALA A 650 15.45 21.37 -15.39
N ARG A 651 15.03 22.27 -14.49
CA ARG A 651 15.68 23.57 -14.32
C ARG A 651 17.17 23.45 -13.96
N ARG A 652 17.52 22.51 -13.05
CA ARG A 652 18.92 22.26 -12.64
C ARG A 652 19.74 21.65 -13.77
N LEU A 653 19.19 20.68 -14.49
CA LEU A 653 19.86 20.06 -15.66
C LEU A 653 20.11 21.10 -16.77
N ASN A 654 19.13 21.95 -17.07
CA ASN A 654 19.27 23.03 -18.04
C ASN A 654 20.38 24.02 -17.64
N ALA A 655 20.41 24.45 -16.38
CA ALA A 655 21.44 25.34 -15.86
C ALA A 655 22.84 24.71 -15.92
N ALA A 656 22.94 23.38 -15.75
CA ALA A 656 24.19 22.62 -15.87
C ALA A 656 24.55 22.24 -17.31
N GLY A 657 23.75 22.65 -18.32
CA GLY A 657 23.99 22.34 -19.74
C GLY A 657 23.84 20.86 -20.09
N LYS A 658 23.07 20.08 -19.28
CA LYS A 658 22.88 18.64 -19.48
C LYS A 658 21.73 18.36 -20.44
N GLN A 659 21.88 17.30 -21.22
CA GLN A 659 20.83 16.83 -22.13
C GLN A 659 20.06 15.70 -21.48
N TYR A 660 18.72 15.73 -21.58
CA TYR A 660 17.79 14.74 -21.08
C TYR A 660 16.51 14.73 -21.90
N ASP A 661 15.76 13.66 -21.82
CA ASP A 661 14.44 13.54 -22.41
C ASP A 661 13.36 13.63 -21.31
N MET A 662 12.20 14.17 -21.67
CA MET A 662 11.07 14.28 -20.75
C MET A 662 9.76 13.91 -21.44
N MET A 663 8.94 13.10 -20.77
CA MET A 663 7.57 12.79 -21.19
C MET A 663 6.59 13.20 -20.10
N VAL A 664 5.67 14.09 -20.46
CA VAL A 664 4.67 14.65 -19.56
C VAL A 664 3.29 14.08 -19.89
N TYR A 665 2.55 13.67 -18.87
CA TYR A 665 1.18 13.18 -19.00
C TYR A 665 0.21 14.17 -18.36
N PRO A 666 -0.48 15.00 -19.18
CA PRO A 666 -1.44 15.99 -18.67
C PRO A 666 -2.55 15.33 -17.86
N ASP A 667 -2.88 15.94 -16.73
CA ASP A 667 -3.95 15.55 -15.79
C ASP A 667 -3.87 14.13 -15.22
N GLN A 668 -2.72 13.45 -15.40
CA GLN A 668 -2.50 12.14 -14.81
C GLN A 668 -1.93 12.27 -13.40
N ASN A 669 -2.43 11.40 -12.51
CA ASN A 669 -1.99 11.27 -11.12
C ASN A 669 -0.67 10.47 -11.00
N HIS A 670 -0.25 10.17 -9.76
CA HIS A 670 0.99 9.45 -9.45
C HIS A 670 1.12 8.07 -10.13
N SER A 671 0.03 7.35 -10.30
CA SER A 671 0.04 6.03 -10.94
C SER A 671 -0.15 6.07 -12.47
N MET A 672 -0.53 7.22 -13.02
CA MET A 672 -0.86 7.41 -14.45
C MET A 672 -1.87 6.38 -14.96
N MET A 673 -2.84 6.04 -14.10
CA MET A 673 -3.84 4.98 -14.33
C MET A 673 -5.27 5.57 -14.36
N PRO A 674 -6.20 4.89 -15.01
CA PRO A 674 -6.00 3.71 -15.88
C PRO A 674 -5.66 4.08 -17.34
N SER A 675 -5.90 5.34 -17.74
CA SER A 675 -5.95 5.76 -19.16
C SER A 675 -4.60 5.69 -19.89
N CYS A 676 -3.49 5.96 -19.20
CA CYS A 676 -2.17 6.08 -19.81
C CYS A 676 -1.22 4.91 -19.50
N THR A 677 -1.64 3.90 -18.72
CA THR A 677 -0.76 2.81 -18.26
C THR A 677 -0.01 2.12 -19.41
N THR A 678 -0.72 1.71 -20.45
CA THR A 678 -0.13 1.02 -21.60
C THR A 678 0.84 1.92 -22.33
N GLN A 679 0.48 3.18 -22.57
CA GLN A 679 1.29 4.13 -23.31
C GLN A 679 2.59 4.49 -22.55
N VAL A 680 2.51 4.66 -21.21
CA VAL A 680 3.68 4.87 -20.36
C VAL A 680 4.66 3.69 -20.46
N ARG A 681 4.16 2.45 -20.35
CA ARG A 681 4.98 1.23 -20.45
C ARG A 681 5.60 1.10 -21.82
N GLN A 682 4.85 1.37 -22.88
CA GLN A 682 5.35 1.37 -24.25
C GLN A 682 6.47 2.40 -24.46
N LYS A 683 6.30 3.62 -23.94
CA LYS A 683 7.34 4.66 -23.98
C LYS A 683 8.62 4.21 -23.30
N MET A 684 8.52 3.54 -22.16
CA MET A 684 9.67 3.01 -21.42
C MET A 684 10.38 1.90 -22.21
N ILE A 685 9.64 0.96 -22.81
CA ILE A 685 10.19 -0.11 -23.65
C ILE A 685 10.93 0.49 -24.87
N GLU A 686 10.30 1.43 -25.58
CA GLU A 686 10.89 2.08 -26.74
C GLU A 686 12.19 2.82 -26.37
N TYR A 687 12.13 3.59 -25.28
CA TYR A 687 13.30 4.35 -24.82
C TYR A 687 14.46 3.43 -24.41
N ALA A 688 14.17 2.37 -23.66
CA ALA A 688 15.17 1.39 -23.27
C ALA A 688 15.77 0.68 -24.51
N THR A 689 14.94 0.28 -25.47
CA THR A 689 15.41 -0.38 -26.69
C THR A 689 16.31 0.53 -27.56
N GLN A 690 16.06 1.84 -27.54
CA GLN A 690 16.83 2.80 -28.34
C GLN A 690 18.17 3.21 -27.71
N ASN A 691 18.26 3.17 -26.38
CA ASN A 691 19.35 3.77 -25.62
C ASN A 691 20.19 2.77 -24.82
N LEU A 692 19.74 1.54 -24.69
CA LEU A 692 20.40 0.46 -23.98
C LEU A 692 20.69 -0.71 -24.96
#